data_6b3b416232b47cb43df065c20edf4f99
#
_entry.id   6b3b416232b47cb43df065c20edf4f99
#
_cell.length_a   1.000
_cell.length_b   1.000
_cell.length_c   1.000
_cell.angle_alpha   90.00
_cell.angle_beta   90.00
_cell.angle_gamma   90.00
#
_symmetry.space_group_name_H-M   'P 1'
#
loop_
_entity.id
_entity.type
_entity.pdbx_description
1 polymer ?
#
loop_
_entity_poly.entity_id
_entity_poly.type
_entity_poly.pdbx_seq_one_letter_code
_entity_poly.pdbx_strand_id
1 'polypeptide(L)'
;MSRIDEQMVNSIRVLSMDMIEKANSGHPGLPMGAAPMAFSLWKNHLKFNPEHPTWFNRDRFVLSAGHGSAMLYSLLHLFGYDLPMSELKNFRQTGSKTPGHPEFGHTVGVDATTGPLGQGFAMGVGMAMAEAHLGAKFNQPEFPVVDHNTYVLCGDGCLMEGISYEAASLAGHLKLGKLVVLYDSNDISLDGDLNESFSEDIELRFRAAGWQTLRVDDGNDLDALDAAIHLAKTEKSRPTLIEVKTVIGYGSPGKAGKSAAHGSPLGEKELKLAKESYDWQMPPFELPKTVENQKEFYHSKGRASESSWLRTFNAYKQKYPELAESLQQLMDDNLTPDWDKDLPVFGEKDDKPVATREVSGTALQELEKKLPNLFGGAADLASSNKTNLKASERFAPGNYAAKNISFGVREFAMGAAVNGMTLHGGVQAFGATFFVFSDYLRSAIRSAALMGIPSTFIMTHDSIAVGEDGPTHEPIEHLASFRAMPGLHVIRPADGNETVEAYRYAFTQKEQPTMLVLSRQNLPILPNSAEKAKTGLSKGAYILADSPLEKLDIILLASGSEVHLMIEVRDNLAKKGFGARVVSMPSFDLFDKQSSDYKETILPKAVKKRFAAEMGASYGWHKYLGDAGEILAIDSFGMSGPGDELAEQFGFTVKNLTELALKQL
;
A
#
# COMPACT_ATOMS: atom_id res chain seq x y z
N MET A 1 12.09 -29.99 23.70
CA MET A 1 10.85 -29.18 23.94
C MET A 1 10.42 -29.28 25.39
N SER A 2 10.16 -28.18 26.09
CA SER A 2 9.57 -28.23 27.43
C SER A 2 8.08 -28.55 27.37
N ARG A 3 7.49 -29.10 28.46
CA ARG A 3 6.04 -29.41 28.51
C ARG A 3 5.17 -28.16 28.27
N ILE A 4 5.59 -26.98 28.71
CA ILE A 4 4.85 -25.75 28.48
C ILE A 4 4.92 -25.31 27.00
N ASP A 5 6.05 -25.50 26.34
CA ASP A 5 6.20 -25.17 24.92
C ASP A 5 5.29 -26.04 24.05
N GLU A 6 5.22 -27.34 24.36
CA GLU A 6 4.31 -28.25 23.69
C GLU A 6 2.84 -27.84 23.88
N GLN A 7 2.47 -27.49 25.12
CA GLN A 7 1.12 -26.97 25.40
C GLN A 7 0.81 -25.68 24.65
N MET A 8 1.76 -24.76 24.53
CA MET A 8 1.59 -23.52 23.78
C MET A 8 1.40 -23.76 22.28
N VAL A 9 2.25 -24.61 21.67
CA VAL A 9 2.12 -24.99 20.27
C VAL A 9 0.80 -25.67 20.01
N ASN A 10 0.41 -26.62 20.85
CA ASN A 10 -0.88 -27.33 20.70
C ASN A 10 -2.07 -26.40 20.96
N SER A 11 -1.94 -25.38 21.83
CA SER A 11 -2.97 -24.34 21.99
C SER A 11 -3.17 -23.51 20.72
N ILE A 12 -2.10 -23.15 20.00
CA ILE A 12 -2.18 -22.45 18.71
C ILE A 12 -2.93 -23.32 17.69
N ARG A 13 -2.57 -24.60 17.57
CA ARG A 13 -3.21 -25.56 16.68
C ARG A 13 -4.71 -25.72 17.00
N VAL A 14 -5.01 -25.99 18.27
CA VAL A 14 -6.38 -26.27 18.71
C VAL A 14 -7.28 -25.05 18.60
N LEU A 15 -6.84 -23.88 19.04
CA LEU A 15 -7.63 -22.64 18.89
C LEU A 15 -7.92 -22.34 17.42
N SER A 16 -6.92 -22.56 16.53
CA SER A 16 -7.11 -22.38 15.09
C SER A 16 -8.16 -23.33 14.53
N MET A 17 -8.09 -24.60 14.89
CA MET A 17 -9.09 -25.60 14.48
C MET A 17 -10.47 -25.27 15.03
N ASP A 18 -10.59 -24.91 16.33
CA ASP A 18 -11.86 -24.59 16.97
C ASP A 18 -12.54 -23.38 16.34
N MET A 19 -11.76 -22.33 16.01
CA MET A 19 -12.26 -21.16 15.27
C MET A 19 -12.84 -21.55 13.91
N ILE A 20 -12.10 -22.33 13.14
CA ILE A 20 -12.45 -22.72 11.78
C ILE A 20 -13.66 -23.65 11.77
N GLU A 21 -13.68 -24.62 12.67
CA GLU A 21 -14.80 -25.56 12.78
C GLU A 21 -16.08 -24.84 13.19
N LYS A 22 -16.00 -23.97 14.22
CA LYS A 22 -17.16 -23.18 14.67
C LYS A 22 -17.69 -22.26 13.58
N ALA A 23 -16.81 -21.62 12.82
CA ALA A 23 -17.20 -20.76 11.71
C ALA A 23 -17.67 -21.54 10.48
N ASN A 24 -17.47 -22.85 10.45
CA ASN A 24 -17.64 -23.72 9.28
C ASN A 24 -16.97 -23.13 8.03
N SER A 25 -15.84 -22.42 8.21
CA SER A 25 -15.09 -21.73 7.16
C SER A 25 -13.69 -21.38 7.64
N GLY A 26 -12.67 -21.65 6.81
CA GLY A 26 -11.28 -21.28 7.09
C GLY A 26 -10.28 -22.32 6.60
N HIS A 27 -9.01 -22.08 6.94
CA HIS A 27 -7.88 -22.86 6.44
C HIS A 27 -7.10 -23.45 7.62
N PRO A 28 -7.36 -24.69 8.02
CA PRO A 28 -6.72 -25.31 9.19
C PRO A 28 -5.30 -25.80 8.92
N GLY A 29 -4.98 -26.13 7.67
CA GLY A 29 -3.78 -26.88 7.32
C GLY A 29 -2.49 -26.17 7.69
N LEU A 30 -2.32 -24.91 7.26
CA LEU A 30 -1.14 -24.12 7.60
C LEU A 30 -1.04 -23.87 9.12
N PRO A 31 -2.08 -23.43 9.85
CA PRO A 31 -2.03 -23.29 11.31
C PRO A 31 -1.54 -24.53 12.04
N MET A 32 -1.96 -25.72 11.60
CA MET A 32 -1.58 -26.97 12.23
C MET A 32 -0.11 -27.33 11.96
N GLY A 33 0.38 -27.10 10.74
CA GLY A 33 1.77 -27.38 10.35
C GLY A 33 2.77 -26.35 10.85
N ALA A 34 2.46 -25.05 10.66
CA ALA A 34 3.38 -23.94 10.92
C ALA A 34 3.37 -23.42 12.38
N ALA A 35 2.46 -23.89 13.24
CA ALA A 35 2.38 -23.43 14.63
C ALA A 35 3.72 -23.45 15.38
N PRO A 36 4.58 -24.49 15.28
CA PRO A 36 5.86 -24.51 16.00
C PRO A 36 6.83 -23.41 15.55
N MET A 37 6.93 -23.15 14.23
CA MET A 37 7.84 -22.11 13.73
C MET A 37 7.37 -20.71 14.15
N ALA A 38 6.06 -20.46 14.08
CA ALA A 38 5.49 -19.20 14.54
C ALA A 38 5.68 -19.02 16.06
N PHE A 39 5.46 -20.08 16.85
CA PHE A 39 5.68 -20.06 18.29
C PHE A 39 7.16 -19.81 18.65
N SER A 40 8.11 -20.49 18.01
CA SER A 40 9.55 -20.29 18.26
C SER A 40 9.95 -18.84 17.99
N LEU A 41 9.50 -18.27 16.87
CA LEU A 41 9.74 -16.86 16.56
C LEU A 41 9.18 -15.93 17.65
N TRP A 42 7.89 -16.05 17.98
CA TRP A 42 7.21 -15.13 18.89
C TRP A 42 7.73 -15.25 20.33
N LYS A 43 8.03 -16.46 20.78
CA LYS A 43 8.52 -16.70 22.13
C LYS A 43 9.92 -16.16 22.35
N ASN A 44 10.86 -16.47 21.43
CA ASN A 44 12.28 -16.30 21.69
C ASN A 44 12.90 -15.09 20.96
N HIS A 45 12.38 -14.73 19.79
CA HIS A 45 13.07 -13.82 18.88
C HIS A 45 12.33 -12.51 18.63
N LEU A 46 11.01 -12.51 18.59
CA LEU A 46 10.21 -11.33 18.29
C LEU A 46 10.25 -10.34 19.46
N LYS A 47 10.59 -9.10 19.14
CA LYS A 47 10.59 -7.98 20.09
C LYS A 47 9.28 -7.21 19.94
N PHE A 48 8.42 -7.30 20.94
CA PHE A 48 7.10 -6.67 20.96
C PHE A 48 6.68 -6.28 22.38
N ASN A 49 5.68 -5.42 22.50
CA ASN A 49 4.94 -5.17 23.73
C ASN A 49 3.43 -5.27 23.44
N PRO A 50 2.72 -6.28 23.96
CA PRO A 50 1.31 -6.46 23.66
C PRO A 50 0.41 -5.37 24.25
N GLU A 51 0.87 -4.67 25.30
CA GLU A 51 0.17 -3.52 25.91
C GLU A 51 0.37 -2.23 25.11
N HIS A 52 1.48 -2.12 24.31
CA HIS A 52 1.76 -1.03 23.40
C HIS A 52 2.06 -1.58 21.99
N PRO A 53 1.06 -2.10 21.27
CA PRO A 53 1.23 -2.81 20.00
C PRO A 53 1.78 -1.93 18.88
N THR A 54 1.75 -0.61 19.04
CA THR A 54 2.28 0.38 18.07
C THR A 54 3.66 0.93 18.46
N TRP A 55 4.32 0.37 19.48
CA TRP A 55 5.67 0.78 19.86
C TRP A 55 6.61 0.81 18.64
N PHE A 56 7.22 1.97 18.39
CA PHE A 56 7.95 2.22 17.14
C PHE A 56 9.09 1.25 16.90
N ASN A 57 9.93 0.96 17.90
CA ASN A 57 11.10 0.09 17.74
C ASN A 57 10.81 -1.41 18.02
N ARG A 58 9.56 -1.83 17.96
CA ARG A 58 9.18 -3.25 17.95
C ARG A 58 9.55 -3.92 16.64
N ASP A 59 9.78 -5.22 16.65
CA ASP A 59 9.87 -5.99 15.41
C ASP A 59 8.52 -5.98 14.66
N ARG A 60 8.56 -6.25 13.36
CA ARG A 60 7.36 -6.39 12.50
C ARG A 60 7.17 -7.86 12.16
N PHE A 61 5.93 -8.31 12.20
CA PHE A 61 5.56 -9.67 11.78
C PHE A 61 4.45 -9.63 10.73
N VAL A 62 4.76 -10.08 9.51
CA VAL A 62 3.80 -10.14 8.40
C VAL A 62 3.47 -11.61 8.08
N LEU A 63 2.22 -12.00 8.30
CA LEU A 63 1.71 -13.27 7.81
C LEU A 63 1.32 -13.12 6.32
N SER A 64 2.28 -13.34 5.41
CA SER A 64 2.06 -13.24 3.97
C SER A 64 1.10 -14.32 3.46
N ALA A 65 1.14 -15.51 4.05
CA ALA A 65 0.15 -16.56 3.87
C ALA A 65 -1.13 -16.25 4.68
N GLY A 66 -1.83 -15.18 4.30
CA GLY A 66 -2.93 -14.60 5.08
C GLY A 66 -4.10 -15.55 5.35
N HIS A 67 -4.24 -16.63 4.58
CA HIS A 67 -5.22 -17.69 4.86
C HIS A 67 -4.96 -18.40 6.20
N GLY A 68 -3.74 -18.33 6.75
CA GLY A 68 -3.39 -18.79 8.10
C GLY A 68 -3.84 -17.86 9.23
N SER A 69 -4.79 -16.95 9.00
CA SER A 69 -5.26 -15.92 9.94
C SER A 69 -5.64 -16.47 11.33
N ALA A 70 -6.26 -17.65 11.40
CA ALA A 70 -6.61 -18.30 12.66
C ALA A 70 -5.38 -18.56 13.55
N MET A 71 -4.22 -18.90 12.95
CA MET A 71 -2.96 -19.01 13.69
C MET A 71 -2.51 -17.66 14.24
N LEU A 72 -2.57 -16.60 13.43
CA LEU A 72 -2.19 -15.26 13.88
C LEU A 72 -3.07 -14.78 15.04
N TYR A 73 -4.37 -14.98 14.96
CA TYR A 73 -5.29 -14.61 16.05
C TYR A 73 -5.04 -15.43 17.32
N SER A 74 -4.73 -16.72 17.16
CA SER A 74 -4.31 -17.56 18.30
C SER A 74 -3.03 -17.04 18.95
N LEU A 75 -2.02 -16.64 18.14
CA LEU A 75 -0.77 -16.03 18.63
C LEU A 75 -1.06 -14.72 19.37
N LEU A 76 -1.80 -13.79 18.76
CA LEU A 76 -2.14 -12.51 19.38
C LEU A 76 -2.82 -12.71 20.75
N HIS A 77 -3.80 -13.62 20.81
CA HIS A 77 -4.48 -13.94 22.07
C HIS A 77 -3.54 -14.52 23.13
N LEU A 78 -2.73 -15.52 22.75
CA LEU A 78 -1.86 -16.24 23.67
C LEU A 78 -0.67 -15.40 24.15
N PHE A 79 -0.20 -14.49 23.33
CA PHE A 79 0.92 -13.59 23.64
C PHE A 79 0.46 -12.28 24.29
N GLY A 80 -0.82 -12.15 24.66
CA GLY A 80 -1.32 -11.12 25.56
C GLY A 80 -1.80 -9.84 24.90
N TYR A 81 -1.99 -9.80 23.57
CA TYR A 81 -2.65 -8.66 22.93
C TYR A 81 -4.13 -8.57 23.35
N ASP A 82 -4.70 -7.38 23.23
CA ASP A 82 -6.14 -7.15 23.53
C ASP A 82 -7.05 -7.77 22.45
N LEU A 83 -7.00 -9.10 22.39
CA LEU A 83 -7.86 -9.92 21.54
C LEU A 83 -8.47 -11.03 22.41
N PRO A 84 -9.63 -10.81 23.01
CA PRO A 84 -10.22 -11.74 23.96
C PRO A 84 -10.74 -13.01 23.29
N MET A 85 -10.91 -14.09 24.06
CA MET A 85 -11.43 -15.39 23.57
C MET A 85 -12.81 -15.26 22.92
N SER A 86 -13.61 -14.27 23.29
CA SER A 86 -14.90 -13.98 22.65
C SER A 86 -14.75 -13.63 21.17
N GLU A 87 -13.68 -12.91 20.80
CA GLU A 87 -13.40 -12.58 19.39
C GLU A 87 -12.93 -13.81 18.61
N LEU A 88 -12.12 -14.67 19.20
CA LEU A 88 -11.74 -15.95 18.60
C LEU A 88 -12.98 -16.82 18.32
N LYS A 89 -13.92 -16.86 19.27
CA LYS A 89 -15.20 -17.55 19.11
C LYS A 89 -16.08 -16.97 18.00
N ASN A 90 -15.85 -15.73 17.61
CA ASN A 90 -16.56 -15.01 16.55
C ASN A 90 -15.78 -14.93 15.24
N PHE A 91 -14.79 -15.81 15.04
CA PHE A 91 -13.98 -15.86 13.82
C PHE A 91 -14.86 -15.86 12.55
N ARG A 92 -14.54 -14.98 11.61
CA ARG A 92 -15.28 -14.78 10.34
C ARG A 92 -16.74 -14.37 10.49
N GLN A 93 -17.16 -13.86 11.65
CA GLN A 93 -18.49 -13.32 11.80
C GLN A 93 -18.52 -11.81 11.52
N THR A 94 -19.67 -11.32 11.06
CA THR A 94 -19.86 -9.89 10.77
C THR A 94 -19.53 -9.02 11.99
N GLY A 95 -18.61 -8.08 11.82
CA GLY A 95 -18.20 -7.13 12.84
C GLY A 95 -17.22 -7.66 13.89
N SER A 96 -16.76 -8.93 13.78
CA SER A 96 -15.76 -9.48 14.70
C SER A 96 -14.36 -8.89 14.44
N LYS A 97 -13.51 -8.91 15.47
CA LYS A 97 -12.09 -8.53 15.38
C LYS A 97 -11.19 -9.61 14.77
N THR A 98 -11.78 -10.72 14.30
CA THR A 98 -11.07 -11.85 13.71
C THR A 98 -11.62 -12.16 12.31
N PRO A 99 -11.39 -11.27 11.33
CA PRO A 99 -11.85 -11.45 9.95
C PRO A 99 -11.20 -12.66 9.28
N GLY A 100 -11.65 -13.02 8.08
CA GLY A 100 -11.21 -14.20 7.35
C GLY A 100 -9.72 -14.22 6.98
N HIS A 101 -9.14 -13.06 6.78
CA HIS A 101 -7.71 -12.81 6.56
C HIS A 101 -7.28 -11.64 7.45
N PRO A 102 -5.96 -11.49 7.76
CA PRO A 102 -5.50 -10.40 8.60
C PRO A 102 -5.82 -9.03 7.99
N GLU A 103 -6.37 -8.13 8.80
CA GLU A 103 -6.71 -6.76 8.40
C GLU A 103 -6.03 -5.74 9.32
N PHE A 104 -5.14 -4.93 8.72
CA PHE A 104 -4.47 -3.82 9.40
C PHE A 104 -5.50 -2.78 9.88
N GLY A 105 -5.30 -2.25 11.08
CA GLY A 105 -6.21 -1.26 11.68
C GLY A 105 -7.52 -1.85 12.22
N HIS A 106 -7.88 -3.09 11.85
CA HIS A 106 -9.07 -3.77 12.35
C HIS A 106 -8.78 -4.71 13.53
N THR A 107 -7.74 -5.53 13.42
CA THR A 107 -7.27 -6.41 14.49
C THR A 107 -6.01 -5.86 15.13
N VAL A 108 -6.00 -5.72 16.45
CA VAL A 108 -4.83 -5.26 17.21
C VAL A 108 -3.62 -6.17 16.95
N GLY A 109 -2.44 -5.58 16.69
CA GLY A 109 -1.19 -6.32 16.46
C GLY A 109 -1.01 -6.91 15.06
N VAL A 110 -1.92 -6.65 14.13
CA VAL A 110 -1.76 -7.00 12.71
C VAL A 110 -0.97 -5.91 11.99
N ASP A 111 0.19 -6.25 11.43
CA ASP A 111 1.11 -5.30 10.78
C ASP A 111 0.77 -5.00 9.32
N ALA A 112 0.04 -5.88 8.64
CA ALA A 112 -0.37 -5.70 7.25
C ALA A 112 -1.62 -6.50 6.93
N THR A 113 -2.50 -5.96 6.09
CA THR A 113 -3.58 -6.74 5.48
C THR A 113 -3.01 -7.67 4.43
N THR A 114 -3.29 -8.96 4.57
CA THR A 114 -2.88 -10.00 3.64
C THR A 114 -4.06 -10.88 3.23
N GLY A 115 -3.82 -11.81 2.31
CA GLY A 115 -4.86 -12.64 1.68
C GLY A 115 -4.56 -12.77 0.19
N PRO A 116 -4.38 -11.67 -0.58
CA PRO A 116 -3.73 -11.75 -1.89
C PRO A 116 -2.27 -12.16 -1.70
N LEU A 117 -1.92 -13.37 -2.20
CA LEU A 117 -0.63 -13.99 -1.97
C LEU A 117 0.54 -13.15 -2.53
N GLY A 118 1.71 -13.25 -1.92
CA GLY A 118 2.93 -12.55 -2.31
C GLY A 118 3.01 -11.09 -1.86
N GLN A 119 1.91 -10.38 -1.70
CA GLN A 119 1.95 -8.96 -1.30
C GLN A 119 2.50 -8.75 0.12
N GLY A 120 2.17 -9.65 1.06
CA GLY A 120 2.73 -9.61 2.42
C GLY A 120 4.25 -9.71 2.41
N PHE A 121 4.79 -10.59 1.56
CA PHE A 121 6.24 -10.71 1.38
C PHE A 121 6.86 -9.38 0.91
N ALA A 122 6.30 -8.77 -0.12
CA ALA A 122 6.80 -7.50 -0.66
C ALA A 122 6.59 -6.31 0.30
N MET A 123 5.50 -6.28 1.08
CA MET A 123 5.31 -5.31 2.16
C MET A 123 6.38 -5.47 3.25
N GLY A 124 6.75 -6.71 3.61
CA GLY A 124 7.87 -6.97 4.53
C GLY A 124 9.20 -6.44 4.01
N VAL A 125 9.46 -6.53 2.71
CA VAL A 125 10.64 -5.89 2.08
C VAL A 125 10.58 -4.36 2.26
N GLY A 126 9.44 -3.73 2.03
CA GLY A 126 9.25 -2.29 2.25
C GLY A 126 9.47 -1.88 3.70
N MET A 127 8.97 -2.66 4.67
CA MET A 127 9.24 -2.40 6.10
C MET A 127 10.73 -2.45 6.43
N ALA A 128 11.45 -3.45 5.91
CA ALA A 128 12.89 -3.56 6.10
C ALA A 128 13.68 -2.42 5.41
N MET A 129 13.19 -1.90 4.27
CA MET A 129 13.77 -0.72 3.62
C MET A 129 13.60 0.53 4.48
N ALA A 130 12.43 0.74 5.08
CA ALA A 130 12.16 1.87 5.96
C ALA A 130 13.02 1.80 7.23
N GLU A 131 13.15 0.62 7.84
CA GLU A 131 14.06 0.40 8.99
C GLU A 131 15.51 0.74 8.63
N ALA A 132 16.02 0.23 7.51
CA ALA A 132 17.38 0.48 7.08
C ALA A 132 17.66 1.97 6.82
N HIS A 133 16.68 2.68 6.20
CA HIS A 133 16.77 4.12 5.96
C HIS A 133 16.82 4.92 7.27
N LEU A 134 15.85 4.69 8.15
CA LEU A 134 15.76 5.41 9.41
C LEU A 134 16.91 5.06 10.35
N GLY A 135 17.33 3.79 10.38
CA GLY A 135 18.50 3.35 11.15
C GLY A 135 19.79 4.03 10.70
N ALA A 136 20.02 4.12 9.39
CA ALA A 136 21.19 4.81 8.85
C ALA A 136 21.18 6.32 9.14
N LYS A 137 20.01 6.90 9.30
CA LYS A 137 19.84 8.34 9.51
C LYS A 137 19.92 8.75 10.97
N PHE A 138 19.34 7.96 11.87
CA PHE A 138 19.15 8.35 13.26
C PHE A 138 20.02 7.59 14.25
N ASN A 139 20.49 6.37 13.93
CA ASN A 139 21.36 5.66 14.86
C ASN A 139 22.71 6.34 15.00
N GLN A 140 23.21 6.35 16.21
CA GLN A 140 24.54 6.86 16.56
C GLN A 140 25.34 5.78 17.27
N PRO A 141 26.67 5.84 17.33
CA PRO A 141 27.45 4.91 18.14
C PRO A 141 26.88 4.82 19.56
N GLU A 142 26.66 3.62 20.06
CA GLU A 142 26.04 3.30 21.36
C GLU A 142 24.53 3.57 21.48
N PHE A 143 23.88 4.14 20.45
CA PHE A 143 22.46 4.49 20.46
C PHE A 143 21.72 3.90 19.25
N PRO A 144 21.42 2.61 19.26
CA PRO A 144 20.60 1.99 18.20
C PRO A 144 19.10 2.27 18.48
N VAL A 145 18.66 3.50 18.16
CA VAL A 145 17.27 3.95 18.42
C VAL A 145 16.27 3.42 17.41
N VAL A 146 16.74 3.03 16.20
CA VAL A 146 15.96 2.30 15.18
C VAL A 146 16.70 0.98 14.92
N ASP A 147 16.28 -0.07 15.62
CA ASP A 147 16.95 -1.37 15.55
C ASP A 147 15.94 -2.50 15.79
N HIS A 148 15.25 -2.88 14.73
CA HIS A 148 14.27 -3.96 14.75
C HIS A 148 14.33 -4.78 13.47
N ASN A 149 13.84 -6.01 13.56
CA ASN A 149 13.77 -6.91 12.41
C ASN A 149 12.36 -6.91 11.82
N THR A 150 12.29 -7.29 10.55
CA THR A 150 11.04 -7.63 9.88
C THR A 150 11.02 -9.13 9.62
N TYR A 151 9.99 -9.79 10.13
CA TYR A 151 9.75 -11.21 9.92
C TYR A 151 8.54 -11.41 9.01
N VAL A 152 8.67 -12.30 8.03
CA VAL A 152 7.59 -12.67 7.13
C VAL A 152 7.39 -14.18 7.21
N LEU A 153 6.16 -14.63 7.37
CA LEU A 153 5.80 -16.04 7.23
C LEU A 153 5.02 -16.20 5.92
N CYS A 154 5.54 -17.01 5.01
CA CYS A 154 4.94 -17.29 3.70
C CYS A 154 4.85 -18.79 3.46
N GLY A 155 4.04 -19.19 2.49
CA GLY A 155 3.93 -20.56 2.01
C GLY A 155 4.26 -20.64 0.51
N ASP A 156 4.14 -21.84 -0.06
CA ASP A 156 4.41 -22.13 -1.46
C ASP A 156 3.71 -21.17 -2.42
N GLY A 157 2.40 -20.95 -2.24
CA GLY A 157 1.62 -20.05 -3.07
C GLY A 157 2.11 -18.59 -3.05
N CYS A 158 2.65 -18.11 -1.92
CA CYS A 158 3.27 -16.78 -1.88
C CYS A 158 4.51 -16.71 -2.78
N LEU A 159 5.30 -17.80 -2.81
CA LEU A 159 6.55 -17.84 -3.57
C LEU A 159 6.34 -18.17 -5.06
N MET A 160 5.16 -18.66 -5.45
CA MET A 160 4.75 -18.81 -6.85
C MET A 160 4.38 -17.48 -7.50
N GLU A 161 3.88 -16.53 -6.72
CA GLU A 161 3.47 -15.21 -7.22
C GLU A 161 4.67 -14.40 -7.78
N GLY A 162 4.48 -13.79 -8.95
CA GLY A 162 5.51 -13.00 -9.62
C GLY A 162 6.06 -11.85 -8.77
N ILE A 163 5.21 -11.20 -7.96
CA ILE A 163 5.62 -10.14 -7.05
C ILE A 163 6.70 -10.60 -6.05
N SER A 164 6.69 -11.87 -5.65
CA SER A 164 7.71 -12.41 -4.73
C SER A 164 9.08 -12.54 -5.39
N TYR A 165 9.14 -12.82 -6.70
CA TYR A 165 10.40 -12.76 -7.46
C TYR A 165 10.96 -11.34 -7.54
N GLU A 166 10.10 -10.37 -7.86
CA GLU A 166 10.48 -8.96 -7.90
C GLU A 166 11.02 -8.50 -6.54
N ALA A 167 10.27 -8.78 -5.46
CA ALA A 167 10.61 -8.37 -4.10
C ALA A 167 11.85 -9.07 -3.55
N ALA A 168 12.02 -10.37 -3.80
CA ALA A 168 13.21 -11.13 -3.39
C ALA A 168 14.47 -10.62 -4.07
N SER A 169 14.40 -10.37 -5.38
CA SER A 169 15.50 -9.78 -6.14
C SER A 169 15.88 -8.39 -5.63
N LEU A 170 14.90 -7.54 -5.33
CA LEU A 170 15.13 -6.20 -4.77
C LEU A 170 15.76 -6.27 -3.37
N ALA A 171 15.24 -7.11 -2.48
CA ALA A 171 15.75 -7.23 -1.12
C ALA A 171 17.19 -7.74 -1.07
N GLY A 172 17.53 -8.74 -1.90
CA GLY A 172 18.90 -9.25 -2.03
C GLY A 172 19.86 -8.21 -2.60
N HIS A 173 19.44 -7.47 -3.64
CA HIS A 173 20.20 -6.35 -4.21
C HIS A 173 20.50 -5.27 -3.15
N LEU A 174 19.49 -4.91 -2.37
CA LEU A 174 19.59 -3.92 -1.30
C LEU A 174 20.26 -4.47 -0.02
N LYS A 175 20.58 -5.77 0.05
CA LYS A 175 21.24 -6.40 1.20
C LYS A 175 20.53 -6.12 2.54
N LEU A 176 19.22 -6.31 2.61
CA LEU A 176 18.41 -5.99 3.79
C LEU A 176 18.59 -7.04 4.90
N GLY A 177 19.68 -6.97 5.66
CA GLY A 177 20.10 -7.98 6.63
C GLY A 177 19.20 -8.14 7.87
N LYS A 178 18.19 -7.28 8.05
CA LYS A 178 17.19 -7.41 9.12
C LYS A 178 15.85 -7.97 8.63
N LEU A 179 15.79 -8.44 7.39
CA LEU A 179 14.65 -9.16 6.83
C LEU A 179 14.86 -10.65 6.97
N VAL A 180 13.97 -11.33 7.69
CA VAL A 180 13.98 -12.78 7.87
C VAL A 180 12.64 -13.34 7.40
N VAL A 181 12.68 -14.27 6.47
CA VAL A 181 11.50 -14.95 5.92
C VAL A 181 11.48 -16.40 6.37
N LEU A 182 10.38 -16.81 7.02
CA LEU A 182 10.09 -18.19 7.34
C LEU A 182 9.18 -18.75 6.23
N TYR A 183 9.64 -19.76 5.56
CA TYR A 183 8.90 -20.39 4.48
C TYR A 183 8.33 -21.73 4.94
N ASP A 184 7.02 -21.82 5.01
CA ASP A 184 6.24 -23.04 5.25
C ASP A 184 6.26 -23.90 3.97
N SER A 185 7.21 -24.82 3.89
CA SER A 185 7.44 -25.72 2.77
C SER A 185 6.75 -27.06 3.05
N ASN A 186 5.49 -27.18 2.65
CA ASN A 186 4.65 -28.33 2.97
C ASN A 186 4.25 -29.18 1.76
N ASP A 187 4.71 -28.82 0.56
CA ASP A 187 4.55 -29.53 -0.70
C ASP A 187 3.09 -29.68 -1.17
N ILE A 188 2.14 -28.87 -0.64
CA ILE A 188 0.71 -28.94 -0.96
C ILE A 188 0.15 -27.57 -1.31
N SER A 189 -0.59 -27.51 -2.41
CA SER A 189 -1.42 -26.38 -2.82
C SER A 189 -2.92 -26.64 -2.55
N LEU A 190 -3.78 -25.68 -2.90
CA LEU A 190 -5.22 -25.85 -2.76
C LEU A 190 -5.77 -26.95 -3.69
N ASP A 191 -5.24 -27.05 -4.91
CA ASP A 191 -5.71 -27.99 -5.93
C ASP A 191 -5.13 -29.43 -5.71
N GLY A 192 -3.94 -29.55 -5.11
CA GLY A 192 -3.30 -30.85 -4.95
C GLY A 192 -1.83 -30.78 -4.54
N ASP A 193 -1.07 -31.75 -4.99
CA ASP A 193 0.35 -31.81 -4.75
C ASP A 193 1.07 -30.65 -5.47
N LEU A 194 2.01 -30.01 -4.79
CA LEU A 194 2.72 -28.84 -5.29
C LEU A 194 3.44 -29.10 -6.62
N ASN A 195 3.99 -30.31 -6.79
CA ASN A 195 4.74 -30.73 -7.98
C ASN A 195 3.90 -30.79 -9.27
N GLU A 196 2.57 -30.69 -9.18
CA GLU A 196 1.70 -30.59 -10.37
C GLU A 196 1.88 -29.25 -11.09
N SER A 197 2.32 -28.20 -10.39
CA SER A 197 2.46 -26.84 -10.95
C SER A 197 3.74 -26.11 -10.54
N PHE A 198 4.52 -26.63 -9.60
CA PHE A 198 5.68 -25.95 -9.04
C PHE A 198 6.78 -26.94 -8.63
N SER A 199 7.96 -26.84 -9.23
CA SER A 199 9.08 -27.75 -9.02
C SER A 199 10.42 -27.02 -8.90
N GLU A 200 10.38 -25.75 -8.48
CA GLU A 200 11.60 -24.95 -8.35
C GLU A 200 12.39 -25.32 -7.09
N ASP A 201 13.71 -25.22 -7.19
CA ASP A 201 14.60 -25.17 -6.03
C ASP A 201 14.57 -23.76 -5.44
N ILE A 202 13.75 -23.57 -4.42
CA ILE A 202 13.54 -22.28 -3.76
C ILE A 202 14.82 -21.78 -3.10
N GLU A 203 15.59 -22.65 -2.45
CA GLU A 203 16.85 -22.23 -1.84
C GLU A 203 17.83 -21.71 -2.89
N LEU A 204 17.96 -22.41 -4.02
CA LEU A 204 18.86 -22.00 -5.10
C LEU A 204 18.41 -20.66 -5.70
N ARG A 205 17.10 -20.48 -5.90
CA ARG A 205 16.54 -19.22 -6.39
C ARG A 205 16.88 -18.04 -5.48
N PHE A 206 16.69 -18.19 -4.17
CA PHE A 206 17.00 -17.14 -3.20
C PHE A 206 18.50 -16.88 -3.06
N ARG A 207 19.34 -17.93 -3.12
CA ARG A 207 20.81 -17.79 -3.17
C ARG A 207 21.24 -16.99 -4.41
N ALA A 208 20.65 -17.28 -5.57
CA ALA A 208 20.93 -16.53 -6.81
C ALA A 208 20.50 -15.05 -6.70
N ALA A 209 19.46 -14.75 -5.93
CA ALA A 209 19.04 -13.40 -5.60
C ALA A 209 19.91 -12.72 -4.50
N GLY A 210 20.93 -13.37 -3.97
CA GLY A 210 21.85 -12.81 -2.97
C GLY A 210 21.42 -12.98 -1.51
N TRP A 211 20.48 -13.88 -1.22
CA TRP A 211 20.02 -14.20 0.12
C TRP A 211 20.90 -15.24 0.84
N GLN A 212 20.90 -15.21 2.16
CA GLN A 212 21.22 -16.38 2.97
C GLN A 212 20.02 -17.34 2.94
N THR A 213 20.28 -18.64 2.78
CA THR A 213 19.25 -19.68 2.92
C THR A 213 19.64 -20.62 4.03
N LEU A 214 18.70 -20.94 4.88
CA LEU A 214 18.80 -21.92 5.95
C LEU A 214 17.66 -22.91 5.79
N ARG A 215 17.86 -24.14 6.33
CA ARG A 215 16.85 -25.18 6.23
C ARG A 215 16.63 -25.86 7.59
N VAL A 216 15.37 -26.14 7.89
CA VAL A 216 14.93 -26.94 9.03
C VAL A 216 14.11 -28.10 8.48
N ASP A 217 14.61 -29.32 8.62
CA ASP A 217 14.01 -30.52 8.01
C ASP A 217 12.80 -31.06 8.78
N ASP A 218 12.61 -30.68 10.04
CA ASP A 218 11.42 -30.99 10.84
C ASP A 218 10.87 -29.71 11.49
N GLY A 219 9.76 -29.25 10.97
CA GLY A 219 9.06 -28.06 11.49
C GLY A 219 8.54 -28.20 12.93
N ASN A 220 8.60 -29.37 13.55
CA ASN A 220 8.29 -29.59 14.96
C ASN A 220 9.51 -29.53 15.88
N ASP A 221 10.73 -29.49 15.33
CA ASP A 221 11.95 -29.35 16.12
C ASP A 221 12.17 -27.88 16.53
N LEU A 222 11.68 -27.51 17.73
CA LEU A 222 11.81 -26.15 18.25
C LEU A 222 13.26 -25.72 18.46
N ASP A 223 14.17 -26.64 18.75
CA ASP A 223 15.58 -26.32 19.01
C ASP A 223 16.28 -25.98 17.67
N ALA A 224 15.98 -26.74 16.60
CA ALA A 224 16.43 -26.44 15.24
C ALA A 224 15.86 -25.12 14.70
N LEU A 225 14.56 -24.86 14.93
CA LEU A 225 13.90 -23.59 14.58
C LEU A 225 14.54 -22.39 15.29
N ASP A 226 14.75 -22.50 16.60
CA ASP A 226 15.40 -21.47 17.42
C ASP A 226 16.81 -21.16 16.93
N ALA A 227 17.61 -22.20 16.67
CA ALA A 227 18.96 -22.08 16.13
C ALA A 227 18.99 -21.41 14.76
N ALA A 228 18.08 -21.78 13.85
CA ALA A 228 18.00 -21.20 12.51
C ALA A 228 17.60 -19.70 12.57
N ILE A 229 16.60 -19.33 13.38
CA ILE A 229 16.20 -17.94 13.54
C ILE A 229 17.32 -17.12 14.23
N HIS A 230 18.01 -17.71 15.22
CA HIS A 230 19.16 -17.06 15.84
C HIS A 230 20.26 -16.79 14.80
N LEU A 231 20.58 -17.78 13.97
CA LEU A 231 21.60 -17.64 12.92
C LEU A 231 21.18 -16.58 11.89
N ALA A 232 19.93 -16.55 11.48
CA ALA A 232 19.38 -15.51 10.59
C ALA A 232 19.57 -14.09 11.17
N LYS A 233 19.34 -13.90 12.46
CA LYS A 233 19.53 -12.60 13.16
C LYS A 233 21.00 -12.17 13.25
N THR A 234 21.95 -13.09 13.16
CA THR A 234 23.39 -12.76 13.14
C THR A 234 23.89 -12.30 11.77
N GLU A 235 23.21 -12.68 10.70
CA GLU A 235 23.49 -12.21 9.34
C GLU A 235 23.03 -10.74 9.18
N LYS A 236 23.96 -9.84 8.87
CA LYS A 236 23.66 -8.41 8.74
C LYS A 236 23.87 -7.86 7.34
N SER A 237 24.43 -8.68 6.45
CA SER A 237 24.85 -8.24 5.11
C SER A 237 23.88 -8.65 3.99
N ARG A 238 22.87 -9.46 4.29
CA ARG A 238 21.90 -9.96 3.32
C ARG A 238 20.64 -10.49 4.02
N PRO A 239 19.46 -10.46 3.38
CA PRO A 239 18.26 -11.06 3.93
C PRO A 239 18.38 -12.58 4.04
N THR A 240 17.57 -13.18 4.93
CA THR A 240 17.59 -14.63 5.16
C THR A 240 16.24 -15.26 4.87
N LEU A 241 16.25 -16.34 4.09
CA LEU A 241 15.14 -17.29 3.96
C LEU A 241 15.44 -18.52 4.82
N ILE A 242 14.50 -18.92 5.66
CA ILE A 242 14.52 -20.18 6.41
C ILE A 242 13.44 -21.08 5.81
N GLU A 243 13.83 -22.07 5.01
CA GLU A 243 12.91 -23.10 4.56
C GLU A 243 12.63 -24.07 5.70
N VAL A 244 11.38 -24.20 6.08
CA VAL A 244 10.95 -25.11 7.15
C VAL A 244 10.05 -26.17 6.54
N LYS A 245 10.50 -27.42 6.55
CA LYS A 245 9.68 -28.55 6.09
C LYS A 245 8.61 -28.84 7.13
N THR A 246 7.37 -28.71 6.71
CA THR A 246 6.20 -28.95 7.55
C THR A 246 5.26 -29.97 6.92
N VAL A 247 4.24 -30.35 7.67
CA VAL A 247 3.15 -31.20 7.18
C VAL A 247 1.84 -30.41 7.32
N ILE A 248 1.24 -30.08 6.20
CA ILE A 248 -0.08 -29.41 6.21
C ILE A 248 -1.09 -30.28 6.97
N GLY A 249 -1.90 -29.67 7.86
CA GLY A 249 -2.86 -30.43 8.65
C GLY A 249 -2.22 -31.41 9.64
N TYR A 250 -1.01 -31.13 10.11
CA TYR A 250 -0.26 -31.98 11.05
C TYR A 250 -1.14 -32.42 12.22
N GLY A 251 -1.12 -33.71 12.53
CA GLY A 251 -1.90 -34.32 13.59
C GLY A 251 -3.31 -34.79 13.19
N SER A 252 -3.81 -34.50 11.99
CA SER A 252 -5.04 -35.05 11.46
C SER A 252 -4.78 -36.41 10.79
N PRO A 253 -5.25 -37.54 11.33
CA PRO A 253 -4.91 -38.86 10.76
C PRO A 253 -5.39 -39.09 9.32
N GLY A 254 -6.53 -38.47 8.95
CA GLY A 254 -7.12 -38.65 7.62
C GLY A 254 -6.73 -37.60 6.60
N LYS A 255 -6.32 -36.39 7.04
CA LYS A 255 -6.11 -35.22 6.17
C LYS A 255 -4.68 -34.67 6.15
N ALA A 256 -3.80 -35.03 7.10
CA ALA A 256 -2.43 -34.56 7.12
C ALA A 256 -1.69 -34.88 5.82
N GLY A 257 -0.91 -33.90 5.29
CA GLY A 257 -0.19 -34.02 4.04
C GLY A 257 -1.06 -34.03 2.77
N LYS A 258 -2.31 -33.59 2.85
CA LYS A 258 -3.25 -33.58 1.72
C LYS A 258 -3.91 -32.22 1.54
N SER A 259 -4.28 -31.89 0.31
CA SER A 259 -5.03 -30.66 -0.04
C SER A 259 -6.38 -30.56 0.71
N ALA A 260 -6.98 -31.68 1.10
CA ALA A 260 -8.20 -31.74 1.92
C ALA A 260 -8.06 -31.05 3.31
N ALA A 261 -6.81 -30.80 3.78
CA ALA A 261 -6.56 -30.01 4.98
C ALA A 261 -6.39 -28.51 4.68
N HIS A 262 -6.26 -28.10 3.42
CA HIS A 262 -5.84 -26.75 3.08
C HIS A 262 -6.92 -25.71 3.41
N GLY A 263 -8.07 -25.76 2.76
CA GLY A 263 -9.02 -24.63 2.67
C GLY A 263 -10.42 -24.88 3.19
N SER A 264 -10.65 -25.97 3.96
CA SER A 264 -11.95 -26.28 4.53
C SER A 264 -11.85 -26.83 5.95
N PRO A 265 -12.90 -26.71 6.78
CA PRO A 265 -12.92 -27.31 8.11
C PRO A 265 -12.57 -28.80 8.08
N LEU A 266 -11.97 -29.28 9.16
CA LEU A 266 -11.62 -30.70 9.28
C LEU A 266 -12.86 -31.60 9.35
N GLY A 267 -13.94 -31.09 9.93
CA GLY A 267 -15.12 -31.83 10.32
C GLY A 267 -14.98 -32.46 11.72
N GLU A 268 -16.07 -32.60 12.44
CA GLU A 268 -16.09 -33.04 13.85
C GLU A 268 -15.26 -34.29 14.14
N LYS A 269 -15.33 -35.29 13.25
CA LYS A 269 -14.58 -36.54 13.41
C LYS A 269 -13.06 -36.32 13.35
N GLU A 270 -12.58 -35.62 12.32
CA GLU A 270 -11.14 -35.37 12.15
C GLU A 270 -10.64 -34.38 13.19
N LEU A 271 -11.43 -33.36 13.56
CA LEU A 271 -11.10 -32.45 14.65
C LEU A 271 -10.85 -33.20 15.96
N LYS A 272 -11.74 -34.14 16.30
CA LYS A 272 -11.58 -34.97 17.50
C LYS A 272 -10.30 -35.79 17.44
N LEU A 273 -10.06 -36.50 16.33
CA LEU A 273 -8.85 -37.30 16.14
C LEU A 273 -7.57 -36.45 16.18
N ALA A 274 -7.58 -35.26 15.60
CA ALA A 274 -6.45 -34.36 15.68
C ALA A 274 -6.19 -33.90 17.12
N LYS A 275 -7.22 -33.55 17.90
CA LYS A 275 -7.08 -33.22 19.32
C LYS A 275 -6.51 -34.42 20.12
N GLU A 276 -6.99 -35.63 19.85
CA GLU A 276 -6.45 -36.85 20.47
C GLU A 276 -4.97 -37.05 20.15
N SER A 277 -4.53 -36.77 18.91
CA SER A 277 -3.10 -36.89 18.52
C SER A 277 -2.19 -35.88 19.24
N TYR A 278 -2.75 -34.78 19.76
CA TYR A 278 -2.05 -33.79 20.57
C TYR A 278 -2.15 -34.03 22.06
N ASP A 279 -2.75 -35.12 22.49
CA ASP A 279 -3.11 -35.40 23.91
C ASP A 279 -3.94 -34.25 24.53
N TRP A 280 -4.86 -33.66 23.74
CA TRP A 280 -5.66 -32.52 24.12
C TRP A 280 -7.06 -32.94 24.61
N GLN A 281 -7.32 -32.71 25.91
CA GLN A 281 -8.55 -33.15 26.58
C GLN A 281 -9.48 -31.97 26.92
N MET A 282 -9.10 -30.73 26.62
CA MET A 282 -9.89 -29.56 26.98
C MET A 282 -11.08 -29.38 26.01
N PRO A 283 -12.24 -28.87 26.51
CA PRO A 283 -13.34 -28.44 25.68
C PRO A 283 -12.92 -27.37 24.63
N PRO A 284 -13.72 -27.16 23.57
CA PRO A 284 -13.41 -26.10 22.59
C PRO A 284 -13.26 -24.74 23.25
N PHE A 285 -12.24 -23.99 22.82
CA PHE A 285 -11.89 -22.67 23.33
C PHE A 285 -11.49 -22.60 24.81
N GLU A 286 -11.23 -23.71 25.45
CA GLU A 286 -10.64 -23.76 26.79
C GLU A 286 -9.15 -24.07 26.72
N LEU A 287 -8.37 -23.44 27.58
CA LEU A 287 -6.93 -23.55 27.63
C LEU A 287 -6.45 -24.09 29.00
N PRO A 288 -5.35 -24.83 29.02
CA PRO A 288 -4.70 -25.17 30.29
C PRO A 288 -4.31 -23.91 31.07
N LYS A 289 -4.50 -23.91 32.38
CA LYS A 289 -4.12 -22.79 33.26
C LYS A 289 -2.65 -22.36 33.12
N THR A 290 -1.80 -23.33 32.84
CA THR A 290 -0.36 -23.10 32.59
C THR A 290 -0.13 -22.22 31.35
N VAL A 291 -0.96 -22.36 30.32
CA VAL A 291 -0.94 -21.56 29.09
C VAL A 291 -1.52 -20.17 29.36
N GLU A 292 -2.68 -20.08 30.03
CA GLU A 292 -3.30 -18.78 30.36
C GLU A 292 -2.36 -17.88 31.16
N ASN A 293 -1.58 -18.45 32.09
CA ASN A 293 -0.62 -17.74 32.91
C ASN A 293 0.58 -17.17 32.11
N GLN A 294 0.82 -17.63 30.85
CA GLN A 294 1.90 -17.11 30.02
C GLN A 294 1.66 -15.66 29.58
N LYS A 295 0.42 -15.19 29.54
CA LYS A 295 0.10 -13.81 29.17
C LYS A 295 0.85 -12.79 30.00
N GLU A 296 0.85 -12.95 31.34
CA GLU A 296 1.57 -12.03 32.23
C GLU A 296 3.09 -12.08 32.02
N PHE A 297 3.63 -13.26 31.70
CA PHE A 297 5.03 -13.38 31.32
C PHE A 297 5.36 -12.54 30.06
N TYR A 298 4.52 -12.60 29.02
CA TYR A 298 4.73 -11.82 27.80
C TYR A 298 4.48 -10.33 27.97
N HIS A 299 3.51 -9.92 28.79
CA HIS A 299 3.33 -8.53 29.22
C HIS A 299 4.60 -8.00 29.93
N SER A 300 5.11 -8.75 30.89
CA SER A 300 6.34 -8.38 31.61
C SER A 300 7.55 -8.29 30.68
N LYS A 301 7.72 -9.26 29.76
CA LYS A 301 8.80 -9.26 28.75
C LYS A 301 8.68 -8.05 27.83
N GLY A 302 7.46 -7.73 27.37
CA GLY A 302 7.18 -6.59 26.50
C GLY A 302 7.50 -5.26 27.18
N ARG A 303 6.99 -5.04 28.39
CA ARG A 303 7.30 -3.85 29.21
C ARG A 303 8.80 -3.68 29.44
N ALA A 304 9.52 -4.78 29.73
CA ALA A 304 10.97 -4.74 29.92
C ALA A 304 11.72 -4.33 28.65
N SER A 305 11.30 -4.87 27.49
CA SER A 305 11.90 -4.55 26.19
C SER A 305 11.71 -3.08 25.82
N GLU A 306 10.49 -2.57 25.93
CA GLU A 306 10.18 -1.17 25.63
C GLU A 306 10.86 -0.22 26.64
N SER A 307 10.83 -0.54 27.94
CA SER A 307 11.52 0.26 28.97
C SER A 307 13.03 0.33 28.73
N SER A 308 13.64 -0.74 28.23
CA SER A 308 15.05 -0.74 27.85
C SER A 308 15.31 0.21 26.67
N TRP A 309 14.48 0.17 25.65
CA TRP A 309 14.56 1.08 24.52
C TRP A 309 14.34 2.55 24.96
N LEU A 310 13.33 2.81 25.80
CA LEU A 310 13.06 4.15 26.33
C LEU A 310 14.26 4.73 27.11
N ARG A 311 14.99 3.91 27.88
CA ARG A 311 16.23 4.37 28.53
C ARG A 311 17.28 4.78 27.51
N THR A 312 17.48 3.98 26.45
CA THR A 312 18.39 4.30 25.36
C THR A 312 17.97 5.58 24.64
N PHE A 313 16.69 5.73 24.33
CA PHE A 313 16.15 6.90 23.64
C PHE A 313 16.25 8.18 24.50
N ASN A 314 16.00 8.09 25.81
CA ASN A 314 16.18 9.23 26.73
C ASN A 314 17.65 9.67 26.85
N ALA A 315 18.59 8.73 26.90
CA ALA A 315 20.02 9.05 26.86
C ALA A 315 20.46 9.64 25.51
N TYR A 316 19.91 9.10 24.41
CA TYR A 316 20.08 9.65 23.06
C TYR A 316 19.57 11.08 22.97
N LYS A 317 18.38 11.38 23.51
CA LYS A 317 17.80 12.73 23.55
C LYS A 317 18.67 13.74 24.29
N GLN A 318 19.35 13.31 25.35
CA GLN A 318 20.30 14.18 26.06
C GLN A 318 21.56 14.48 25.25
N LYS A 319 22.06 13.49 24.49
CA LYS A 319 23.32 13.62 23.74
C LYS A 319 23.13 14.21 22.33
N TYR A 320 21.99 13.93 21.70
CA TYR A 320 21.64 14.31 20.32
C TYR A 320 20.22 14.90 20.24
N PRO A 321 19.95 16.06 20.89
CA PRO A 321 18.59 16.58 21.06
C PRO A 321 17.87 16.85 19.72
N GLU A 322 18.58 17.42 18.73
CA GLU A 322 17.99 17.74 17.42
C GLU A 322 17.59 16.48 16.64
N LEU A 323 18.44 15.45 16.64
CA LEU A 323 18.11 14.17 15.99
C LEU A 323 16.97 13.46 16.70
N ALA A 324 16.94 13.50 18.02
CA ALA A 324 15.88 12.89 18.80
C ALA A 324 14.54 13.59 18.60
N GLU A 325 14.52 14.92 18.52
CA GLU A 325 13.32 15.69 18.21
C GLU A 325 12.81 15.38 16.81
N SER A 326 13.72 15.35 15.82
CA SER A 326 13.36 14.97 14.46
C SER A 326 12.79 13.55 14.38
N LEU A 327 13.43 12.57 15.05
CA LEU A 327 12.91 11.20 15.07
C LEU A 327 11.54 11.12 15.77
N GLN A 328 11.37 11.85 16.88
CA GLN A 328 10.08 11.89 17.59
C GLN A 328 8.96 12.42 16.70
N GLN A 329 9.20 13.52 15.95
CA GLN A 329 8.24 14.06 15.01
C GLN A 329 7.83 13.04 13.94
N LEU A 330 8.78 12.24 13.44
CA LEU A 330 8.50 11.19 12.47
C LEU A 330 7.73 10.00 13.08
N MET A 331 8.03 9.64 14.33
CA MET A 331 7.29 8.59 15.05
C MET A 331 5.84 9.02 15.33
N ASP A 332 5.61 10.31 15.57
CA ASP A 332 4.29 10.90 15.81
C ASP A 332 3.54 11.22 14.50
N ASP A 333 4.12 10.86 13.35
CA ASP A 333 3.59 11.12 11.99
C ASP A 333 3.22 12.60 11.77
N ASN A 334 4.04 13.51 12.31
CA ASN A 334 3.87 14.94 12.18
C ASN A 334 4.71 15.49 11.02
N LEU A 335 4.10 16.30 10.17
CA LEU A 335 4.83 17.07 9.18
C LEU A 335 5.63 18.19 9.87
N THR A 336 6.80 18.50 9.33
CA THR A 336 7.60 19.63 9.84
C THR A 336 6.84 20.94 9.68
N PRO A 337 6.95 21.90 10.62
CA PRO A 337 6.35 23.22 10.44
C PRO A 337 6.78 23.86 9.11
N ASP A 338 5.85 24.55 8.45
CA ASP A 338 6.10 25.23 7.17
C ASP A 338 6.64 24.33 6.04
N TRP A 339 6.35 23.02 6.08
CA TRP A 339 6.82 22.04 5.12
C TRP A 339 6.44 22.36 3.66
N ASP A 340 5.32 23.06 3.46
CA ASP A 340 4.74 23.41 2.17
C ASP A 340 4.96 24.88 1.76
N LYS A 341 5.65 25.66 2.60
CA LYS A 341 5.80 27.11 2.45
C LYS A 341 6.51 27.51 1.15
N ASP A 342 7.51 26.74 0.75
CA ASP A 342 8.35 27.05 -0.40
C ASP A 342 7.91 26.32 -1.68
N LEU A 343 6.71 25.68 -1.65
CA LEU A 343 6.15 25.08 -2.86
C LEU A 343 5.88 26.16 -3.92
N PRO A 344 6.14 25.86 -5.21
CA PRO A 344 6.03 26.83 -6.27
C PRO A 344 4.60 27.32 -6.46
N VAL A 345 4.46 28.58 -6.89
CA VAL A 345 3.21 29.17 -7.35
C VAL A 345 3.45 29.70 -8.77
N PHE A 346 2.58 29.36 -9.69
CA PHE A 346 2.71 29.70 -11.11
C PHE A 346 1.79 30.84 -11.48
N GLY A 347 2.35 31.86 -12.19
CA GLY A 347 1.61 33.03 -12.68
C GLY A 347 1.09 32.83 -14.11
N GLU A 348 -0.16 33.17 -14.36
CA GLU A 348 -0.79 33.05 -15.69
C GLU A 348 -0.04 33.76 -16.82
N LYS A 349 0.54 34.92 -16.52
CA LYS A 349 1.16 35.80 -17.54
C LYS A 349 2.67 35.63 -17.68
N ASP A 350 3.32 35.13 -16.65
CA ASP A 350 4.77 35.14 -16.52
C ASP A 350 5.39 33.77 -16.75
N ASP A 351 4.60 32.70 -16.62
CA ASP A 351 5.06 31.32 -16.74
C ASP A 351 4.69 30.73 -18.10
N LYS A 352 5.65 30.00 -18.68
CA LYS A 352 5.45 29.23 -19.92
C LYS A 352 4.61 27.99 -19.64
N PRO A 353 3.91 27.45 -20.65
CA PRO A 353 3.29 26.14 -20.54
C PRO A 353 4.26 25.08 -20.04
N VAL A 354 3.83 24.30 -19.04
CA VAL A 354 4.67 23.29 -18.38
C VAL A 354 3.86 22.01 -18.11
N ALA A 355 4.47 20.84 -18.33
CA ALA A 355 3.83 19.57 -18.05
C ALA A 355 3.62 19.39 -16.54
N THR A 356 2.49 18.82 -16.12
CA THR A 356 2.24 18.61 -14.69
C THR A 356 3.25 17.63 -14.06
N ARG A 357 3.84 16.70 -14.82
CA ARG A 357 4.97 15.89 -14.34
C ARG A 357 6.24 16.71 -14.05
N GLU A 358 6.53 17.75 -14.81
CA GLU A 358 7.68 18.65 -14.56
C GLU A 358 7.44 19.49 -13.29
N VAL A 359 6.20 19.98 -13.12
CA VAL A 359 5.79 20.67 -11.90
C VAL A 359 5.90 19.73 -10.68
N SER A 360 5.46 18.48 -10.82
CA SER A 360 5.62 17.43 -9.82
C SER A 360 7.10 17.28 -9.43
N GLY A 361 8.00 17.21 -10.42
CA GLY A 361 9.43 17.19 -10.18
C GLY A 361 9.93 18.40 -9.41
N THR A 362 9.45 19.59 -9.74
CA THR A 362 9.81 20.83 -9.03
C THR A 362 9.29 20.83 -7.59
N ALA A 363 8.04 20.40 -7.38
CA ALA A 363 7.46 20.28 -6.05
C ALA A 363 8.24 19.28 -5.18
N LEU A 364 8.64 18.13 -5.73
CA LEU A 364 9.44 17.13 -5.02
C LEU A 364 10.81 17.68 -4.57
N GLN A 365 11.46 18.55 -5.36
CA GLN A 365 12.72 19.18 -4.94
C GLN A 365 12.53 20.10 -3.72
N GLU A 366 11.43 20.86 -3.67
CA GLU A 366 11.15 21.72 -2.50
C GLU A 366 10.72 20.87 -1.28
N LEU A 367 9.93 19.85 -1.49
CA LEU A 367 9.53 18.90 -0.45
C LEU A 367 10.75 18.13 0.12
N GLU A 368 11.71 17.75 -0.72
CA GLU A 368 12.94 17.09 -0.28
C GLU A 368 13.73 17.90 0.74
N LYS A 369 13.73 19.23 0.60
CA LYS A 369 14.42 20.15 1.54
C LYS A 369 13.73 20.24 2.88
N LYS A 370 12.40 20.07 2.92
CA LYS A 370 11.55 20.30 4.10
C LYS A 370 11.15 18.99 4.79
N LEU A 371 11.01 17.91 4.04
CA LEU A 371 10.61 16.61 4.56
C LEU A 371 11.82 15.68 4.64
N PRO A 372 12.43 15.56 5.84
CA PRO A 372 13.61 14.73 6.01
C PRO A 372 13.34 13.26 5.71
N ASN A 373 12.09 12.83 5.82
CA ASN A 373 11.62 11.47 5.66
C ASN A 373 10.97 11.19 4.29
N LEU A 374 11.06 12.12 3.32
CA LEU A 374 10.63 11.84 1.96
C LEU A 374 11.51 10.72 1.37
N PHE A 375 10.90 9.61 0.98
CA PHE A 375 11.61 8.39 0.61
C PHE A 375 10.84 7.63 -0.48
N GLY A 376 11.40 7.48 -1.66
CA GLY A 376 10.69 6.84 -2.76
C GLY A 376 11.47 6.81 -4.06
N GLY A 377 10.81 6.45 -5.14
CA GLY A 377 11.42 6.33 -6.46
C GLY A 377 10.46 5.83 -7.52
N ALA A 378 11.01 5.31 -8.61
CA ALA A 378 10.24 4.84 -9.75
C ALA A 378 10.67 3.44 -10.22
N ALA A 379 9.77 2.78 -10.94
CA ALA A 379 10.03 1.52 -11.63
C ALA A 379 10.80 1.79 -12.95
N ASP A 380 12.09 2.08 -12.81
CA ASP A 380 13.05 2.39 -13.90
C ASP A 380 12.69 3.59 -14.81
N LEU A 381 11.79 4.45 -14.34
CA LEU A 381 11.26 5.59 -15.11
C LEU A 381 11.49 6.95 -14.43
N ALA A 382 12.39 7.05 -13.44
CA ALA A 382 12.54 8.24 -12.61
C ALA A 382 12.87 9.52 -13.41
N SER A 383 13.63 9.42 -14.50
CA SER A 383 13.93 10.56 -15.38
C SER A 383 12.69 11.05 -16.15
N SER A 384 11.85 10.14 -16.61
CA SER A 384 10.60 10.45 -17.35
C SER A 384 9.49 10.91 -16.41
N ASN A 385 9.35 10.28 -15.23
CA ASN A 385 8.40 10.66 -14.18
C ASN A 385 8.81 11.93 -13.42
N LYS A 386 10.07 12.41 -13.59
CA LYS A 386 10.65 13.56 -12.88
C LYS A 386 10.70 13.37 -11.35
N THR A 387 10.94 12.14 -10.90
CA THR A 387 10.87 11.77 -9.48
C THR A 387 12.25 11.63 -8.81
N ASN A 388 13.34 11.91 -9.51
CA ASN A 388 14.67 11.96 -8.90
C ASN A 388 14.78 13.14 -7.93
N LEU A 389 15.08 12.86 -6.67
CA LEU A 389 15.41 13.84 -5.64
C LEU A 389 16.87 14.26 -5.83
N LYS A 390 17.10 15.49 -6.30
CA LYS A 390 18.43 15.94 -6.78
C LYS A 390 19.45 16.16 -5.66
N ALA A 391 18.98 16.47 -4.45
CA ALA A 391 19.86 16.67 -3.29
C ALA A 391 20.24 15.36 -2.61
N SER A 392 19.67 14.21 -3.03
CA SER A 392 19.92 12.91 -2.44
C SER A 392 20.52 11.93 -3.45
N GLU A 393 21.37 11.06 -2.97
CA GLU A 393 21.90 9.92 -3.71
C GLU A 393 20.90 8.76 -3.76
N ARG A 394 21.36 7.59 -4.27
CA ARG A 394 20.57 6.37 -4.34
C ARG A 394 20.63 5.59 -3.03
N PHE A 395 19.49 5.13 -2.57
CA PHE A 395 19.35 4.16 -1.49
C PHE A 395 19.97 2.83 -1.95
N ALA A 396 21.07 2.44 -1.31
CA ALA A 396 21.85 1.28 -1.70
C ALA A 396 22.68 0.77 -0.51
N PRO A 397 23.24 -0.46 -0.59
CA PRO A 397 24.16 -0.97 0.43
C PRO A 397 25.31 0.02 0.71
N GLY A 398 25.48 0.38 1.97
CA GLY A 398 26.46 1.39 2.41
C GLY A 398 25.98 2.84 2.34
N ASN A 399 24.81 3.09 1.76
CA ASN A 399 24.20 4.43 1.68
C ASN A 399 22.69 4.40 1.92
N TYR A 400 22.26 3.78 3.01
CA TYR A 400 20.84 3.66 3.35
C TYR A 400 20.20 4.99 3.82
N ALA A 401 21.00 6.01 4.16
CA ALA A 401 20.48 7.34 4.47
C ALA A 401 19.94 8.09 3.25
N ALA A 402 20.29 7.67 2.03
CA ALA A 402 19.83 8.26 0.78
C ALA A 402 18.34 8.00 0.53
N LYS A 403 17.68 8.88 -0.26
CA LYS A 403 16.23 8.92 -0.42
C LYS A 403 15.71 8.36 -1.74
N ASN A 404 16.55 8.29 -2.78
CA ASN A 404 16.14 7.80 -4.10
C ASN A 404 16.17 6.28 -4.17
N ILE A 405 15.02 5.63 -4.30
CA ILE A 405 14.92 4.18 -4.48
C ILE A 405 14.91 3.84 -5.98
N SER A 406 15.81 2.96 -6.40
CA SER A 406 15.78 2.36 -7.73
C SER A 406 15.03 1.03 -7.64
N PHE A 407 13.71 1.03 -7.91
CA PHE A 407 12.92 -0.20 -7.86
C PHE A 407 13.22 -1.14 -9.05
N GLY A 408 13.74 -0.59 -10.18
CA GLY A 408 13.86 -1.30 -11.44
C GLY A 408 12.48 -1.58 -12.04
N VAL A 409 12.41 -2.37 -13.10
CA VAL A 409 11.14 -2.75 -13.76
C VAL A 409 10.41 -3.77 -12.89
N ARG A 410 9.78 -3.29 -11.79
CA ARG A 410 9.11 -4.07 -10.75
C ARG A 410 7.95 -3.28 -10.17
N GLU A 411 6.96 -2.96 -10.98
CA GLU A 411 5.84 -2.10 -10.57
C GLU A 411 5.06 -2.69 -9.40
N PHE A 412 4.77 -3.99 -9.44
CA PHE A 412 3.96 -4.63 -8.40
C PHE A 412 4.69 -4.68 -7.05
N ALA A 413 5.96 -5.11 -7.04
CA ALA A 413 6.76 -5.08 -5.81
C ALA A 413 7.00 -3.65 -5.32
N MET A 414 7.21 -2.67 -6.21
CA MET A 414 7.28 -1.25 -5.85
C MET A 414 6.03 -0.80 -5.10
N GLY A 415 4.85 -1.05 -5.66
CA GLY A 415 3.59 -0.66 -5.01
C GLY A 415 3.41 -1.29 -3.64
N ALA A 416 3.67 -2.58 -3.49
CA ALA A 416 3.58 -3.27 -2.21
C ALA A 416 4.69 -2.86 -1.23
N ALA A 417 5.92 -2.59 -1.70
CA ALA A 417 6.99 -2.07 -0.85
C ALA A 417 6.67 -0.65 -0.35
N VAL A 418 6.09 0.22 -1.18
CA VAL A 418 5.58 1.54 -0.75
C VAL A 418 4.55 1.37 0.36
N ASN A 419 3.61 0.43 0.22
CA ASN A 419 2.66 0.11 1.28
C ASN A 419 3.37 -0.36 2.56
N GLY A 420 4.37 -1.23 2.43
CA GLY A 420 5.18 -1.70 3.55
C GLY A 420 5.95 -0.59 4.27
N MET A 421 6.54 0.34 3.52
CA MET A 421 7.21 1.52 4.06
C MET A 421 6.22 2.44 4.81
N THR A 422 5.03 2.65 4.23
CA THR A 422 3.96 3.43 4.86
C THR A 422 3.47 2.78 6.17
N LEU A 423 3.25 1.45 6.16
CA LEU A 423 2.87 0.68 7.35
C LEU A 423 3.94 0.69 8.45
N HIS A 424 5.21 0.71 8.07
CA HIS A 424 6.31 0.83 9.04
C HIS A 424 6.24 2.16 9.82
N GLY A 425 5.85 3.22 9.14
CA GLY A 425 5.84 4.58 9.70
C GLY A 425 7.21 5.27 9.67
N GLY A 426 7.21 6.55 9.97
CA GLY A 426 8.42 7.37 10.02
C GLY A 426 8.95 7.82 8.66
N VAL A 427 8.38 7.37 7.55
CA VAL A 427 8.74 7.77 6.19
C VAL A 427 7.52 8.23 5.40
N GLN A 428 7.71 9.24 4.55
CA GLN A 428 6.75 9.70 3.56
C GLN A 428 7.07 8.99 2.24
N ALA A 429 6.42 7.83 2.03
CA ALA A 429 6.77 6.94 0.93
C ALA A 429 6.03 7.28 -0.37
N PHE A 430 6.71 7.17 -1.52
CA PHE A 430 6.09 7.27 -2.82
C PHE A 430 6.67 6.26 -3.83
N GLY A 431 5.85 5.87 -4.81
CA GLY A 431 6.25 5.06 -5.96
C GLY A 431 5.71 5.67 -7.25
N ALA A 432 6.49 5.59 -8.33
CA ALA A 432 6.14 6.21 -9.61
C ALA A 432 6.35 5.28 -10.80
N THR A 433 5.46 5.40 -11.78
CA THR A 433 5.56 4.74 -13.09
C THR A 433 4.72 5.50 -14.13
N PHE A 434 4.67 5.03 -15.37
CA PHE A 434 3.68 5.51 -16.34
C PHE A 434 2.28 5.03 -15.96
N PHE A 435 1.28 5.84 -16.26
CA PHE A 435 -0.09 5.55 -15.83
C PHE A 435 -0.64 4.25 -16.43
N VAL A 436 -0.31 3.93 -17.67
CA VAL A 436 -0.67 2.65 -18.28
C VAL A 436 -0.11 1.45 -17.50
N PHE A 437 1.09 1.56 -16.94
CA PHE A 437 1.71 0.48 -16.15
C PHE A 437 1.16 0.36 -14.73
N SER A 438 0.21 1.22 -14.35
CA SER A 438 -0.55 1.02 -13.12
C SER A 438 -1.34 -0.29 -13.11
N ASP A 439 -1.58 -0.90 -14.26
CA ASP A 439 -2.16 -2.24 -14.36
C ASP A 439 -1.31 -3.31 -13.66
N TYR A 440 0.02 -3.22 -13.75
CA TYR A 440 0.92 -4.14 -13.05
C TYR A 440 0.86 -4.01 -11.53
N LEU A 441 0.70 -2.80 -10.99
CA LEU A 441 0.65 -2.57 -9.54
C LEU A 441 -0.78 -2.36 -8.99
N ARG A 442 -1.80 -2.59 -9.79
CA ARG A 442 -3.20 -2.37 -9.42
C ARG A 442 -3.60 -3.04 -8.11
N SER A 443 -3.17 -4.28 -7.91
CA SER A 443 -3.48 -5.04 -6.70
C SER A 443 -2.84 -4.44 -5.44
N ALA A 444 -1.63 -3.89 -5.54
CA ALA A 444 -0.97 -3.19 -4.44
C ALA A 444 -1.67 -1.87 -4.08
N ILE A 445 -2.12 -1.11 -5.10
CA ILE A 445 -2.93 0.12 -4.88
C ILE A 445 -4.24 -0.23 -4.16
N ARG A 446 -4.90 -1.31 -4.60
CA ARG A 446 -6.13 -1.79 -3.96
C ARG A 446 -5.89 -2.19 -2.50
N SER A 447 -4.78 -2.83 -2.21
CA SER A 447 -4.41 -3.19 -0.83
C SER A 447 -4.16 -1.97 0.03
N ALA A 448 -3.51 -0.91 -0.50
CA ALA A 448 -3.36 0.37 0.20
C ALA A 448 -4.72 0.99 0.54
N ALA A 449 -5.64 1.02 -0.42
CA ALA A 449 -7.00 1.53 -0.22
C ALA A 449 -7.78 0.72 0.82
N LEU A 450 -7.65 -0.61 0.79
CA LEU A 450 -8.29 -1.51 1.75
C LEU A 450 -7.76 -1.33 3.17
N MET A 451 -6.45 -1.11 3.32
CA MET A 451 -5.79 -0.85 4.61
C MET A 451 -6.04 0.57 5.14
N GLY A 452 -6.50 1.48 4.29
CA GLY A 452 -6.65 2.87 4.70
C GLY A 452 -5.30 3.54 5.04
N ILE A 453 -4.28 3.36 4.20
CA ILE A 453 -2.93 3.91 4.44
C ILE A 453 -2.55 4.98 3.42
N PRO A 454 -1.82 6.04 3.82
CA PRO A 454 -1.54 7.20 2.98
C PRO A 454 -0.37 6.99 2.00
N SER A 455 -0.35 5.87 1.29
CA SER A 455 0.63 5.62 0.22
C SER A 455 0.45 6.59 -0.93
N THR A 456 1.54 7.15 -1.47
CA THR A 456 1.49 8.08 -2.61
C THR A 456 1.98 7.39 -3.88
N PHE A 457 1.14 7.43 -4.93
CA PHE A 457 1.45 6.87 -6.25
C PHE A 457 1.48 7.99 -7.29
N ILE A 458 2.62 8.17 -7.96
CA ILE A 458 2.84 9.23 -8.96
C ILE A 458 2.80 8.57 -10.35
N MET A 459 1.69 8.77 -11.07
CA MET A 459 1.43 8.19 -12.37
C MET A 459 1.53 9.26 -13.45
N THR A 460 2.48 9.13 -14.36
CA THR A 460 2.68 10.12 -15.44
C THR A 460 2.25 9.56 -16.80
N HIS A 461 2.20 10.42 -17.82
CA HIS A 461 1.74 10.00 -19.17
C HIS A 461 0.27 9.60 -19.15
N ASP A 462 -0.57 10.59 -18.85
CA ASP A 462 -1.97 10.44 -18.42
C ASP A 462 -3.01 10.19 -19.51
N SER A 463 -2.64 10.30 -20.80
CA SER A 463 -3.61 10.28 -21.91
C SER A 463 -2.98 9.87 -23.24
N ILE A 464 -3.74 9.89 -24.32
CA ILE A 464 -3.26 9.68 -25.70
C ILE A 464 -2.18 10.69 -26.13
N ALA A 465 -2.03 11.80 -25.42
CA ALA A 465 -0.95 12.76 -25.63
C ALA A 465 0.45 12.25 -25.23
N VAL A 466 0.56 10.99 -24.81
CA VAL A 466 1.81 10.21 -24.80
C VAL A 466 2.41 10.20 -26.21
N GLY A 467 1.57 10.01 -27.23
CA GLY A 467 1.94 10.28 -28.61
C GLY A 467 2.59 9.10 -29.31
N GLU A 468 3.84 9.24 -29.71
CA GLU A 468 4.54 8.33 -30.62
C GLU A 468 4.68 6.90 -30.09
N ASP A 469 4.68 6.69 -28.78
CA ASP A 469 4.74 5.36 -28.14
C ASP A 469 3.47 4.53 -28.41
N GLY A 470 2.34 5.20 -28.67
CA GLY A 470 1.10 4.61 -29.15
C GLY A 470 0.31 3.79 -28.12
N PRO A 471 -0.61 2.93 -28.59
CA PRO A 471 -1.64 2.31 -27.77
C PRO A 471 -1.12 1.49 -26.59
N THR A 472 0.08 0.95 -26.66
CA THR A 472 0.70 0.18 -25.56
C THR A 472 1.10 1.05 -24.37
N HIS A 473 1.15 2.37 -24.54
CA HIS A 473 1.56 3.35 -23.54
C HIS A 473 0.48 4.40 -23.24
N GLU A 474 -0.60 4.40 -23.99
CA GLU A 474 -1.70 5.36 -23.89
C GLU A 474 -2.83 4.81 -23.00
N PRO A 475 -3.00 5.36 -21.79
CA PRO A 475 -4.06 4.93 -20.88
C PRO A 475 -5.42 5.45 -21.39
N ILE A 476 -6.42 4.58 -21.46
CA ILE A 476 -7.79 4.91 -21.86
C ILE A 476 -8.75 4.67 -20.70
N GLU A 477 -8.89 3.42 -20.26
CA GLU A 477 -9.85 3.01 -19.21
C GLU A 477 -9.34 3.23 -17.79
N HIS A 478 -8.07 3.55 -17.62
CA HIS A 478 -7.38 3.60 -16.31
C HIS A 478 -8.03 4.60 -15.35
N LEU A 479 -8.33 5.84 -15.79
CA LEU A 479 -9.01 6.83 -14.96
C LEU A 479 -10.36 6.31 -14.44
N ALA A 480 -11.22 5.83 -15.33
CA ALA A 480 -12.53 5.28 -14.96
C ALA A 480 -12.38 4.11 -13.97
N SER A 481 -11.45 3.21 -14.27
CA SER A 481 -11.17 2.01 -13.49
C SER A 481 -10.65 2.31 -12.07
N PHE A 482 -9.75 3.28 -11.91
CA PHE A 482 -9.24 3.66 -10.58
C PHE A 482 -10.21 4.56 -9.81
N ARG A 483 -10.97 5.44 -10.48
CA ARG A 483 -12.06 6.23 -9.87
C ARG A 483 -13.17 5.35 -9.29
N ALA A 484 -13.34 4.12 -9.80
CA ALA A 484 -14.29 3.15 -9.25
C ALA A 484 -13.77 2.41 -8.01
N MET A 485 -12.49 2.56 -7.63
CA MET A 485 -11.89 1.88 -6.48
C MET A 485 -12.24 2.58 -5.17
N PRO A 486 -12.96 1.92 -4.24
CA PRO A 486 -13.27 2.52 -2.95
C PRO A 486 -11.99 2.85 -2.16
N GLY A 487 -11.98 4.00 -1.49
CA GLY A 487 -10.86 4.37 -0.60
C GLY A 487 -9.59 4.84 -1.30
N LEU A 488 -9.62 5.11 -2.60
CA LEU A 488 -8.51 5.68 -3.37
C LEU A 488 -8.83 7.10 -3.80
N HIS A 489 -7.95 8.06 -3.50
CA HIS A 489 -8.00 9.40 -4.05
C HIS A 489 -7.28 9.45 -5.40
N VAL A 490 -8.03 9.65 -6.49
CA VAL A 490 -7.46 9.85 -7.83
C VAL A 490 -7.52 11.34 -8.16
N ILE A 491 -6.37 11.97 -8.35
CA ILE A 491 -6.25 13.40 -8.63
C ILE A 491 -5.54 13.60 -9.97
N ARG A 492 -6.24 14.18 -10.95
CA ARG A 492 -5.70 14.53 -12.27
C ARG A 492 -5.66 16.05 -12.41
N PRO A 493 -4.54 16.71 -12.05
CA PRO A 493 -4.43 18.16 -12.04
C PRO A 493 -4.35 18.75 -13.44
N ALA A 494 -4.96 19.94 -13.62
CA ALA A 494 -5.09 20.62 -14.89
C ALA A 494 -3.92 21.55 -15.23
N ASP A 495 -3.16 21.98 -14.23
CA ASP A 495 -2.01 22.88 -14.42
C ASP A 495 -0.99 22.76 -13.27
N GLY A 496 -0.01 23.67 -13.27
CA GLY A 496 1.02 23.72 -12.25
C GLY A 496 0.48 23.99 -10.84
N ASN A 497 -0.48 24.86 -10.70
CA ASN A 497 -1.06 25.22 -9.38
C ASN A 497 -1.91 24.08 -8.80
N GLU A 498 -2.74 23.44 -9.63
CA GLU A 498 -3.46 22.23 -9.19
C GLU A 498 -2.48 21.09 -8.82
N THR A 499 -1.36 20.95 -9.54
CA THR A 499 -0.36 19.93 -9.21
C THR A 499 0.26 20.16 -7.82
N VAL A 500 0.59 21.40 -7.49
CA VAL A 500 1.12 21.75 -6.17
C VAL A 500 0.10 21.47 -5.06
N GLU A 501 -1.16 21.85 -5.27
CA GLU A 501 -2.23 21.58 -4.30
C GLU A 501 -2.53 20.07 -4.18
N ALA A 502 -2.34 19.29 -5.25
CA ALA A 502 -2.46 17.85 -5.19
C ALA A 502 -1.37 17.21 -4.29
N TYR A 503 -0.15 17.74 -4.28
CA TYR A 503 0.88 17.33 -3.34
C TYR A 503 0.57 17.74 -1.89
N ARG A 504 0.05 18.96 -1.67
CA ARG A 504 -0.44 19.37 -0.33
C ARG A 504 -1.48 18.40 0.17
N TYR A 505 -2.44 18.07 -0.68
CA TYR A 505 -3.48 17.11 -0.34
C TYR A 505 -2.87 15.74 -0.01
N ALA A 506 -2.07 15.16 -0.91
CA ALA A 506 -1.51 13.82 -0.77
C ALA A 506 -0.70 13.63 0.53
N PHE A 507 0.14 14.62 0.89
CA PHE A 507 1.04 14.48 2.05
C PHE A 507 0.37 14.82 3.38
N THR A 508 -0.81 15.45 3.36
CA THR A 508 -1.61 15.66 4.58
C THR A 508 -2.58 14.51 4.86
N GLN A 509 -2.74 13.55 3.94
CA GLN A 509 -3.59 12.39 4.19
C GLN A 509 -3.00 11.47 5.25
N LYS A 510 -3.87 10.82 6.03
CA LYS A 510 -3.53 9.86 7.08
C LYS A 510 -4.19 8.50 6.88
N GLU A 511 -5.27 8.44 6.13
CA GLU A 511 -6.15 7.27 6.09
C GLU A 511 -6.36 6.67 4.69
N GLN A 512 -5.92 7.34 3.62
CA GLN A 512 -6.21 6.85 2.27
C GLN A 512 -5.05 7.13 1.32
N PRO A 513 -4.77 6.21 0.38
CA PRO A 513 -3.74 6.43 -0.64
C PRO A 513 -4.19 7.48 -1.65
N THR A 514 -3.21 8.20 -2.18
CA THR A 514 -3.43 9.21 -3.23
C THR A 514 -2.66 8.82 -4.49
N MET A 515 -3.37 8.81 -5.62
CA MET A 515 -2.82 8.63 -6.95
C MET A 515 -2.83 9.98 -7.68
N LEU A 516 -1.65 10.49 -8.02
CA LEU A 516 -1.47 11.69 -8.83
C LEU A 516 -1.32 11.28 -10.30
N VAL A 517 -2.21 11.73 -11.18
CA VAL A 517 -2.21 11.40 -12.61
C VAL A 517 -1.78 12.60 -13.42
N LEU A 518 -0.58 12.56 -14.01
CA LEU A 518 0.16 13.72 -14.49
C LEU A 518 0.42 13.68 -16.00
N SER A 519 0.30 14.83 -16.67
CA SER A 519 0.51 14.98 -18.10
C SER A 519 1.98 14.82 -18.52
N ARG A 520 2.19 14.28 -19.73
CA ARG A 520 3.48 14.33 -20.43
C ARG A 520 3.66 15.67 -21.18
N GLN A 521 2.60 16.13 -21.85
CA GLN A 521 2.58 17.36 -22.61
C GLN A 521 2.54 18.61 -21.72
N ASN A 522 3.02 19.72 -22.23
CA ASN A 522 2.96 21.00 -21.55
C ASN A 522 1.53 21.56 -21.56
N LEU A 523 1.12 22.10 -20.45
CA LEU A 523 -0.19 22.72 -20.23
C LEU A 523 -0.01 24.19 -19.87
N PRO A 524 -0.91 25.10 -20.33
CA PRO A 524 -0.90 26.49 -19.89
C PRO A 524 -1.27 26.60 -18.42
N ILE A 525 -0.80 27.65 -17.76
CA ILE A 525 -1.26 28.02 -16.42
C ILE A 525 -2.66 28.64 -16.55
N LEU A 526 -3.60 28.13 -15.79
CA LEU A 526 -5.01 28.51 -15.91
C LEU A 526 -5.30 29.83 -15.16
N PRO A 527 -6.23 30.66 -15.69
CA PRO A 527 -6.62 31.91 -15.05
C PRO A 527 -7.10 31.72 -13.61
N ASN A 528 -6.50 32.46 -12.68
CA ASN A 528 -6.82 32.43 -11.24
C ASN A 528 -6.64 31.04 -10.57
N SER A 529 -5.97 30.08 -11.20
CA SER A 529 -5.80 28.75 -10.62
C SER A 529 -4.99 28.79 -9.32
N ALA A 530 -4.00 29.67 -9.18
CA ALA A 530 -3.19 29.82 -7.97
C ALA A 530 -4.04 30.08 -6.70
N GLU A 531 -5.13 30.83 -6.81
CA GLU A 531 -6.03 31.10 -5.69
C GLU A 531 -7.13 30.04 -5.57
N LYS A 532 -7.75 29.69 -6.70
CA LYS A 532 -8.92 28.81 -6.73
C LYS A 532 -8.58 27.35 -6.44
N ALA A 533 -7.47 26.84 -6.94
CA ALA A 533 -7.03 25.49 -6.66
C ALA A 533 -6.71 25.30 -5.17
N LYS A 534 -6.11 26.28 -4.52
CA LYS A 534 -5.77 26.25 -3.09
C LYS A 534 -6.96 25.90 -2.18
N THR A 535 -8.15 26.36 -2.56
CA THR A 535 -9.38 26.10 -1.79
C THR A 535 -10.30 25.07 -2.42
N GLY A 536 -10.10 24.77 -3.72
CA GLY A 536 -11.01 23.97 -4.52
C GLY A 536 -10.53 22.54 -4.76
N LEU A 537 -9.23 22.31 -4.92
CA LEU A 537 -8.70 20.97 -5.26
C LEU A 537 -9.09 19.92 -4.21
N SER A 538 -8.91 20.21 -2.93
CA SER A 538 -9.26 19.31 -1.84
C SER A 538 -10.76 18.98 -1.76
N LYS A 539 -11.60 19.74 -2.46
CA LYS A 539 -13.04 19.50 -2.61
C LYS A 539 -13.39 18.66 -3.85
N GLY A 540 -12.40 18.37 -4.69
CA GLY A 540 -12.51 17.48 -5.85
C GLY A 540 -13.08 18.10 -7.11
N ALA A 541 -13.86 19.18 -7.01
CA ALA A 541 -14.32 20.00 -8.12
C ALA A 541 -14.60 21.43 -7.65
N TYR A 542 -14.35 22.41 -8.50
CA TYR A 542 -14.58 23.82 -8.20
C TYR A 542 -14.83 24.66 -9.45
N ILE A 543 -15.46 25.82 -9.29
CA ILE A 543 -15.70 26.76 -10.39
C ILE A 543 -14.38 27.47 -10.72
N LEU A 544 -13.72 27.06 -11.81
CA LEU A 544 -12.52 27.72 -12.29
C LEU A 544 -12.84 29.05 -12.96
N ALA A 545 -13.87 29.06 -13.82
CA ALA A 545 -14.32 30.28 -14.48
C ALA A 545 -15.86 30.29 -14.59
N ASP A 546 -16.52 31.34 -14.10
CA ASP A 546 -17.96 31.49 -14.22
C ASP A 546 -18.36 32.15 -15.55
N SER A 547 -19.65 32.16 -15.84
CA SER A 547 -20.20 32.84 -17.01
C SER A 547 -19.80 34.32 -17.01
N PRO A 548 -19.26 34.85 -18.13
CA PRO A 548 -19.04 36.28 -18.27
C PRO A 548 -20.32 37.04 -18.58
N LEU A 549 -21.46 36.34 -18.76
CA LEU A 549 -22.79 36.91 -19.00
C LEU A 549 -23.65 36.75 -17.72
N GLU A 550 -24.73 37.55 -17.60
CA GLU A 550 -25.65 37.46 -16.46
C GLU A 550 -26.41 36.14 -16.34
N LYS A 551 -26.40 35.32 -17.39
CA LYS A 551 -27.07 34.02 -17.44
C LYS A 551 -26.07 32.85 -17.46
N LEU A 552 -26.52 31.70 -17.01
CA LEU A 552 -25.79 30.41 -17.09
C LEU A 552 -26.60 29.41 -17.91
N ASP A 553 -26.20 29.22 -19.18
CA ASP A 553 -26.91 28.34 -20.10
C ASP A 553 -26.37 26.91 -20.08
N ILE A 554 -25.05 26.74 -19.84
CA ILE A 554 -24.36 25.42 -19.87
C ILE A 554 -23.22 25.36 -18.87
N ILE A 555 -22.94 24.17 -18.34
CA ILE A 555 -21.75 23.88 -17.52
C ILE A 555 -20.79 23.01 -18.32
N LEU A 556 -19.54 23.46 -18.41
CA LEU A 556 -18.43 22.76 -19.06
C LEU A 556 -17.56 22.09 -17.98
N LEU A 557 -17.35 20.78 -18.07
CA LEU A 557 -16.59 20.01 -17.10
C LEU A 557 -15.38 19.36 -17.75
N ALA A 558 -14.26 19.35 -17.05
CA ALA A 558 -13.08 18.58 -17.46
C ALA A 558 -12.17 18.29 -16.26
N SER A 559 -11.25 17.36 -16.42
CA SER A 559 -10.11 17.16 -15.53
C SER A 559 -8.81 17.23 -16.34
N GLY A 560 -7.69 17.50 -15.66
CA GLY A 560 -6.37 17.44 -16.31
C GLY A 560 -6.27 18.35 -17.55
N SER A 561 -5.64 17.80 -18.58
CA SER A 561 -5.28 18.56 -19.80
C SER A 561 -6.46 19.17 -20.57
N GLU A 562 -7.68 18.70 -20.38
CA GLU A 562 -8.83 19.21 -21.14
C GLU A 562 -9.45 20.49 -20.55
N VAL A 563 -9.07 20.86 -19.31
CA VAL A 563 -9.65 22.03 -18.62
C VAL A 563 -9.33 23.34 -19.36
N HIS A 564 -8.11 23.50 -19.88
CA HIS A 564 -7.76 24.71 -20.65
C HIS A 564 -8.59 24.88 -21.92
N LEU A 565 -8.91 23.77 -22.61
CA LEU A 565 -9.78 23.78 -23.80
C LEU A 565 -11.17 24.31 -23.43
N MET A 566 -11.70 23.90 -22.27
CA MET A 566 -13.01 24.36 -21.79
C MET A 566 -13.06 25.85 -21.47
N ILE A 567 -11.95 26.47 -21.05
CA ILE A 567 -11.85 27.93 -20.90
C ILE A 567 -12.06 28.62 -22.25
N GLU A 568 -11.37 28.16 -23.30
CA GLU A 568 -11.51 28.73 -24.64
C GLU A 568 -12.90 28.45 -25.24
N VAL A 569 -13.50 27.27 -25.00
CA VAL A 569 -14.87 26.97 -25.38
C VAL A 569 -15.86 27.94 -24.73
N ARG A 570 -15.72 28.21 -23.41
CA ARG A 570 -16.54 29.21 -22.69
C ARG A 570 -16.48 30.56 -23.38
N ASP A 571 -15.28 31.04 -23.72
CA ASP A 571 -15.10 32.36 -24.33
C ASP A 571 -15.71 32.42 -25.75
N ASN A 572 -15.64 31.32 -26.51
CA ASN A 572 -16.29 31.23 -27.81
C ASN A 572 -17.82 31.16 -27.72
N LEU A 573 -18.37 30.49 -26.70
CA LEU A 573 -19.80 30.49 -26.42
C LEU A 573 -20.29 31.89 -26.01
N ALA A 574 -19.53 32.59 -25.18
CA ALA A 574 -19.87 33.98 -24.76
C ALA A 574 -19.93 34.93 -25.97
N LYS A 575 -19.00 34.85 -26.94
CA LYS A 575 -19.05 35.63 -28.17
C LYS A 575 -20.34 35.38 -29.00
N LYS A 576 -20.98 34.24 -28.81
CA LYS A 576 -22.24 33.85 -29.44
C LYS A 576 -23.46 34.12 -28.59
N GLY A 577 -23.29 34.76 -27.41
CA GLY A 577 -24.36 35.15 -26.50
C GLY A 577 -24.82 34.03 -25.56
N PHE A 578 -24.05 32.98 -25.36
CA PHE A 578 -24.34 31.89 -24.41
C PHE A 578 -23.44 31.97 -23.19
N GLY A 579 -24.04 31.91 -21.99
CA GLY A 579 -23.34 31.89 -20.72
C GLY A 579 -22.88 30.49 -20.34
N ALA A 580 -21.57 30.30 -20.17
CA ALA A 580 -21.00 29.02 -19.81
C ALA A 580 -20.12 29.14 -18.54
N ARG A 581 -20.22 28.16 -17.66
CA ARG A 581 -19.36 27.95 -16.49
C ARG A 581 -18.36 26.86 -16.77
N VAL A 582 -17.08 27.06 -16.41
CA VAL A 582 -16.06 26.00 -16.42
C VAL A 582 -15.82 25.49 -15.02
N VAL A 583 -15.96 24.18 -14.85
CA VAL A 583 -15.66 23.45 -13.61
C VAL A 583 -14.43 22.59 -13.85
N SER A 584 -13.35 22.86 -13.12
CA SER A 584 -12.25 21.91 -12.98
C SER A 584 -12.66 20.82 -12.01
N MET A 585 -12.49 19.57 -12.41
CA MET A 585 -12.92 18.39 -11.65
C MET A 585 -11.77 17.41 -11.48
N PRO A 586 -10.69 17.77 -10.75
CA PRO A 586 -9.50 16.94 -10.60
C PRO A 586 -9.74 15.62 -9.89
N SER A 587 -10.78 15.50 -9.02
CA SER A 587 -11.04 14.28 -8.26
C SER A 587 -12.54 14.04 -8.02
N PHE A 588 -13.04 12.92 -8.56
CA PHE A 588 -14.44 12.52 -8.44
C PHE A 588 -14.82 12.13 -7.01
N ASP A 589 -14.00 11.31 -6.37
CA ASP A 589 -14.28 10.81 -5.02
C ASP A 589 -14.26 11.91 -3.96
N LEU A 590 -13.38 12.91 -4.10
CA LEU A 590 -13.35 14.07 -3.21
C LEU A 590 -14.59 14.94 -3.40
N PHE A 591 -15.04 15.14 -4.63
CA PHE A 591 -16.28 15.87 -4.90
C PHE A 591 -17.51 15.12 -4.38
N ASP A 592 -17.52 13.81 -4.51
CA ASP A 592 -18.61 12.95 -4.02
C ASP A 592 -18.79 13.02 -2.50
N LYS A 593 -17.73 13.28 -1.76
CA LYS A 593 -17.76 13.46 -0.30
C LYS A 593 -18.28 14.84 0.14
N GLN A 594 -18.43 15.79 -0.78
CA GLN A 594 -18.90 17.15 -0.43
C GLN A 594 -20.38 17.17 -0.05
N SER A 595 -20.76 18.24 0.70
CA SER A 595 -22.16 18.48 1.07
C SER A 595 -23.05 18.71 -0.16
N SER A 596 -24.34 18.45 0.00
CA SER A 596 -25.33 18.73 -1.07
C SER A 596 -25.34 20.18 -1.51
N ASP A 597 -25.14 21.10 -0.56
CA ASP A 597 -25.13 22.55 -0.86
C ASP A 597 -23.91 22.95 -1.68
N TYR A 598 -22.73 22.38 -1.36
CA TYR A 598 -21.53 22.59 -2.17
C TYR A 598 -21.71 22.04 -3.58
N LYS A 599 -22.22 20.81 -3.71
CA LYS A 599 -22.51 20.19 -5.01
C LYS A 599 -23.50 21.01 -5.83
N GLU A 600 -24.55 21.55 -5.18
CA GLU A 600 -25.53 22.43 -5.83
C GLU A 600 -24.93 23.76 -6.28
N THR A 601 -23.97 24.30 -5.52
CA THR A 601 -23.23 25.51 -5.93
C THR A 601 -22.41 25.27 -7.19
N ILE A 602 -21.71 24.12 -7.27
CA ILE A 602 -20.83 23.78 -8.41
C ILE A 602 -21.65 23.35 -9.62
N LEU A 603 -22.61 22.44 -9.43
CA LEU A 603 -23.44 21.80 -10.46
C LEU A 603 -24.93 22.01 -10.16
N PRO A 604 -25.45 23.24 -10.26
CA PRO A 604 -26.85 23.54 -9.93
C PRO A 604 -27.81 22.68 -10.77
N LYS A 605 -28.79 22.08 -10.10
CA LYS A 605 -29.80 21.21 -10.71
C LYS A 605 -30.68 21.94 -11.76
N ALA A 606 -30.79 23.25 -11.64
CA ALA A 606 -31.49 24.07 -12.60
C ALA A 606 -30.82 24.10 -13.98
N VAL A 607 -29.49 23.92 -14.04
CA VAL A 607 -28.72 23.87 -15.29
C VAL A 607 -28.56 22.42 -15.73
N LYS A 608 -29.44 21.99 -16.63
CA LYS A 608 -29.46 20.60 -17.16
C LYS A 608 -28.44 20.36 -18.26
N LYS A 609 -28.10 21.41 -19.02
CA LYS A 609 -27.15 21.34 -20.12
C LYS A 609 -25.74 21.31 -19.55
N ARG A 610 -25.07 20.18 -19.71
CA ARG A 610 -23.70 19.95 -19.21
C ARG A 610 -22.90 19.25 -20.29
N PHE A 611 -21.68 19.69 -20.49
CA PHE A 611 -20.78 19.10 -21.48
C PHE A 611 -19.42 18.83 -20.86
N ALA A 612 -18.93 17.59 -21.01
CA ALA A 612 -17.61 17.23 -20.52
C ALA A 612 -16.66 16.90 -21.68
N ALA A 613 -15.35 17.02 -21.41
CA ALA A 613 -14.30 16.45 -22.25
C ALA A 613 -13.22 15.79 -21.40
N GLU A 614 -12.81 14.59 -21.77
CA GLU A 614 -11.70 13.86 -21.14
C GLU A 614 -11.04 12.91 -22.12
N MET A 615 -9.70 12.99 -22.27
CA MET A 615 -8.88 12.06 -23.04
C MET A 615 -8.72 10.73 -22.27
N GLY A 616 -9.83 10.02 -22.12
CA GLY A 616 -10.00 8.74 -21.44
C GLY A 616 -11.40 8.23 -21.66
N ALA A 617 -11.72 7.05 -21.11
CA ALA A 617 -13.02 6.41 -21.27
C ALA A 617 -14.17 7.25 -20.67
N SER A 618 -15.33 7.27 -21.32
CA SER A 618 -16.52 8.02 -20.93
C SER A 618 -17.12 7.59 -19.57
N TYR A 619 -16.71 6.44 -19.07
CA TYR A 619 -17.27 5.79 -17.90
C TYR A 619 -17.13 6.64 -16.62
N GLY A 620 -18.25 6.81 -15.90
CA GLY A 620 -18.31 7.58 -14.65
C GLY A 620 -18.77 9.03 -14.80
N TRP A 621 -18.60 9.67 -15.95
CA TRP A 621 -18.99 11.04 -16.18
C TRP A 621 -20.50 11.27 -16.15
N HIS A 622 -21.31 10.30 -16.55
CA HIS A 622 -22.78 10.38 -16.56
C HIS A 622 -23.37 10.79 -15.22
N LYS A 623 -22.70 10.42 -14.10
CA LYS A 623 -23.11 10.84 -12.75
C LYS A 623 -23.21 12.37 -12.59
N TYR A 624 -22.35 13.11 -13.27
CA TYR A 624 -22.23 14.56 -13.16
C TYR A 624 -22.94 15.28 -14.31
N LEU A 625 -23.04 14.63 -15.46
CA LEU A 625 -23.69 15.16 -16.64
C LEU A 625 -25.22 15.04 -16.57
N GLY A 626 -25.74 13.98 -15.93
CA GLY A 626 -27.16 13.67 -15.91
C GLY A 626 -27.71 13.23 -17.30
N ASP A 627 -29.03 13.17 -17.41
CA ASP A 627 -29.69 12.60 -18.60
C ASP A 627 -29.61 13.50 -19.85
N ALA A 628 -29.32 14.80 -19.67
CA ALA A 628 -29.31 15.79 -20.75
C ALA A 628 -27.91 16.27 -21.13
N GLY A 629 -26.88 15.77 -20.47
CA GLY A 629 -25.49 16.16 -20.75
C GLY A 629 -24.78 15.18 -21.68
N GLU A 630 -23.74 15.66 -22.33
CA GLU A 630 -22.91 14.87 -23.25
C GLU A 630 -21.43 15.00 -22.90
N ILE A 631 -20.61 14.08 -23.46
CA ILE A 631 -19.17 14.04 -23.28
C ILE A 631 -18.47 13.76 -24.59
N LEU A 632 -17.34 14.43 -24.85
CA LEU A 632 -16.33 13.96 -25.77
C LEU A 632 -15.30 13.15 -24.96
N ALA A 633 -15.21 11.85 -25.24
CA ALA A 633 -14.33 10.90 -24.57
C ALA A 633 -13.67 9.98 -25.61
N ILE A 634 -12.80 9.07 -25.14
CA ILE A 634 -12.15 8.07 -25.98
C ILE A 634 -12.56 6.69 -25.47
N ASP A 635 -13.40 6.01 -26.24
CA ASP A 635 -13.88 4.65 -25.93
C ASP A 635 -13.29 3.61 -26.90
N SER A 636 -12.10 3.88 -27.45
CA SER A 636 -11.28 2.98 -28.26
C SER A 636 -9.81 3.14 -27.87
N PHE A 637 -8.97 2.16 -28.22
CA PHE A 637 -7.53 2.38 -28.07
C PHE A 637 -7.07 3.53 -28.95
N GLY A 638 -6.00 4.21 -28.53
CA GLY A 638 -5.35 5.27 -29.26
C GLY A 638 -4.51 4.75 -30.43
N MET A 639 -3.57 5.55 -30.90
CA MET A 639 -2.68 5.20 -32.01
C MET A 639 -1.34 5.93 -31.90
N SER A 640 -0.31 5.43 -32.57
CA SER A 640 0.99 6.09 -32.63
C SER A 640 0.95 7.31 -33.56
N GLY A 641 1.43 8.44 -33.07
CA GLY A 641 1.54 9.71 -33.82
C GLY A 641 1.94 10.86 -32.91
N PRO A 642 2.21 12.06 -33.43
CA PRO A 642 2.40 13.23 -32.59
C PRO A 642 1.17 13.50 -31.71
N GLY A 643 1.37 13.76 -30.42
CA GLY A 643 0.26 13.89 -29.46
C GLY A 643 -0.75 14.96 -29.82
N ASP A 644 -0.33 16.07 -30.39
CA ASP A 644 -1.22 17.16 -30.83
C ASP A 644 -2.08 16.74 -32.04
N GLU A 645 -1.50 15.97 -32.97
CA GLU A 645 -2.27 15.41 -34.12
C GLU A 645 -3.28 14.38 -33.64
N LEU A 646 -2.93 13.56 -32.68
CA LEU A 646 -3.86 12.61 -32.06
C LEU A 646 -5.01 13.33 -31.36
N ALA A 647 -4.73 14.37 -30.59
CA ALA A 647 -5.76 15.18 -29.96
C ALA A 647 -6.73 15.77 -30.99
N GLU A 648 -6.22 16.27 -32.12
CA GLU A 648 -7.05 16.76 -33.22
C GLU A 648 -7.88 15.64 -33.86
N GLN A 649 -7.27 14.49 -34.16
CA GLN A 649 -7.94 13.34 -34.80
C GLN A 649 -9.07 12.77 -33.92
N PHE A 650 -8.87 12.72 -32.59
CA PHE A 650 -9.90 12.31 -31.63
C PHE A 650 -10.88 13.45 -31.28
N GLY A 651 -10.75 14.61 -31.92
CA GLY A 651 -11.69 15.72 -31.82
C GLY A 651 -11.50 16.67 -30.65
N PHE A 652 -10.40 16.57 -29.90
CA PHE A 652 -10.07 17.46 -28.79
C PHE A 652 -9.51 18.80 -29.26
N THR A 653 -10.27 19.49 -30.11
CA THR A 653 -9.96 20.85 -30.55
C THR A 653 -11.00 21.82 -30.00
N VAL A 654 -10.59 23.04 -29.70
CA VAL A 654 -11.51 24.10 -29.23
C VAL A 654 -12.68 24.33 -30.20
N LYS A 655 -12.42 24.24 -31.51
CA LYS A 655 -13.47 24.37 -32.55
C LYS A 655 -14.51 23.27 -32.40
N ASN A 656 -14.10 22.00 -32.41
CA ASN A 656 -15.03 20.87 -32.34
C ASN A 656 -15.79 20.86 -31.00
N LEU A 657 -15.07 21.07 -29.88
CA LEU A 657 -15.68 21.16 -28.56
C LEU A 657 -16.72 22.29 -28.47
N THR A 658 -16.44 23.45 -29.08
CA THR A 658 -17.42 24.56 -29.18
C THR A 658 -18.66 24.15 -29.98
N GLU A 659 -18.48 23.46 -31.11
CA GLU A 659 -19.60 22.98 -31.96
C GLU A 659 -20.45 21.94 -31.21
N LEU A 660 -19.82 21.01 -30.49
CA LEU A 660 -20.52 20.01 -29.67
C LEU A 660 -21.29 20.67 -28.51
N ALA A 661 -20.69 21.61 -27.81
CA ALA A 661 -21.35 22.35 -26.73
C ALA A 661 -22.55 23.18 -27.27
N LEU A 662 -22.44 23.76 -28.47
CA LEU A 662 -23.55 24.49 -29.11
C LEU A 662 -24.73 23.58 -29.48
N LYS A 663 -24.50 22.33 -29.86
CA LYS A 663 -25.58 21.36 -30.14
C LYS A 663 -26.43 21.05 -28.89
N GLN A 664 -25.87 21.25 -27.70
CA GLN A 664 -26.58 21.11 -26.44
C GLN A 664 -27.47 22.32 -26.10
N LEU A 665 -27.15 23.49 -26.67
CA LEU A 665 -27.84 24.77 -26.41
C LEU A 665 -29.07 24.98 -27.28
#